data_6f4ffede96a5bcc28064107761acd255
#
_entry.id   6f4ffede96a5bcc28064107761acd255
#
_cell.length_a   1.000
_cell.length_b   1.000
_cell.length_c   1.000
_cell.angle_alpha   90.00
_cell.angle_beta   90.00
_cell.angle_gamma   90.00
#
_symmetry.space_group_name_H-M   'P 1'
#
loop_
_entity.id
_entity.type
_entity.pdbx_description
1 polymer ?
#
loop_
_entity_poly.entity_id
_entity_poly.type
_entity_poly.pdbx_seq_one_letter_code
_entity_poly.pdbx_strand_id
1 'polypeptide(L)'
;MSALAALCALGAVSVAGASMAEAAEEWPFKDRPRWGSEWPFNRDAGPETTGSIDDPVEQQPAPQGSETPASPRPNYGYEPVQGGAGDIQPVQRGPISILPPTTGPSDASLPSGEPQDLILYPSGRSPAAASDLPARALGARPGEVGTGIEIGTLGDVDEASAGLLDDQAGGLGPRIWEGTERRFVELNLGKLVVPAPTPAMADLTRRLLLTSARAPGGPTEGLSLLALRLDRLNDAGYSSAVSQLRARSGGSRPSAAAAVEYAMAALADDDGRSACSYLTALPVGGEVAIDPVAAFAVKLSIYCQISADDKLSANLSGDLAREQGLDDEFFLAMAAAATDGLKLRADMPPVIDPLTYRMMGLANRALPDDALSRLHPSLLPVLAGDREIDGELRIAIAEKAASLGLVTGNEIGSAYLALSYTREDVEGVRAGREPASPYRRRALFHQAVLDERVPGSLADILTALFQREVGGLAYPATLQVHKGSLSSVPASGALSAFSPFAARAFLELGDRVRASMWLAALENGGTDPRTAREVRALLRLLDPSEVRVGQGDLTVVPAYLQAALDDLPQGGDARDFAAVEIVLLDALGAPIPQSVYDAVLVTGDLPRGAAPAPEVMRRLKMASEAGRVGETVLVALIALGEAGPGELHSQPMAAIVSALQQVGLDSDARRLAFEALSARSSAIGAGR
;
A
#
# COMPACT_ATOMS: atom_id res chain seq x y z
N MET A 1 -66.26 8.18 -20.66
CA MET A 1 -66.90 6.89 -20.84
C MET A 1 -65.84 5.87 -21.16
N SER A 2 -65.64 4.97 -20.21
CA SER A 2 -65.31 3.57 -20.31
C SER A 2 -63.90 3.21 -20.74
N ALA A 3 -63.16 2.35 -20.10
CA ALA A 3 -63.21 1.67 -18.79
C ALA A 3 -61.85 1.04 -18.57
N LEU A 4 -61.40 1.15 -17.33
CA LEU A 4 -60.25 0.40 -16.78
C LEU A 4 -60.56 -1.08 -16.73
N ALA A 5 -59.59 -1.91 -17.03
CA ALA A 5 -59.49 -3.25 -16.47
C ALA A 5 -58.09 -3.49 -15.97
N ALA A 6 -57.98 -3.55 -14.66
CA ALA A 6 -56.80 -3.96 -13.92
C ALA A 6 -56.67 -5.48 -13.95
N LEU A 7 -55.48 -5.99 -14.25
CA LEU A 7 -55.11 -7.40 -13.96
C LEU A 7 -53.95 -7.37 -12.94
N CYS A 8 -54.32 -7.66 -11.70
CA CYS A 8 -53.39 -8.10 -10.68
C CYS A 8 -52.87 -9.50 -11.01
N ALA A 9 -51.64 -9.63 -11.44
CA ALA A 9 -50.92 -10.93 -11.41
C ALA A 9 -50.04 -10.95 -10.16
N LEU A 10 -50.50 -11.67 -9.15
CA LEU A 10 -49.70 -12.10 -8.01
C LEU A 10 -48.66 -13.12 -8.49
N GLY A 11 -47.47 -12.67 -8.75
CA GLY A 11 -46.30 -13.52 -8.87
C GLY A 11 -45.79 -13.85 -7.49
N ALA A 12 -46.00 -15.07 -7.05
CA ALA A 12 -45.34 -15.63 -5.88
C ALA A 12 -43.85 -15.72 -6.19
N VAL A 13 -43.05 -14.82 -5.59
CA VAL A 13 -41.60 -14.98 -5.53
C VAL A 13 -41.35 -16.08 -4.49
N SER A 14 -41.08 -17.29 -4.97
CA SER A 14 -40.45 -18.34 -4.20
C SER A 14 -39.06 -17.84 -3.83
N VAL A 15 -38.88 -17.40 -2.61
CA VAL A 15 -37.56 -17.26 -2.01
C VAL A 15 -37.07 -18.71 -1.82
N ALA A 16 -36.35 -19.21 -2.79
CA ALA A 16 -35.53 -20.37 -2.61
C ALA A 16 -34.46 -19.96 -1.58
N GLY A 17 -34.53 -20.52 -0.39
CA GLY A 17 -33.47 -20.43 0.59
C GLY A 17 -32.25 -21.13 0.01
N ALA A 18 -31.36 -20.35 -0.57
CA ALA A 18 -30.00 -20.80 -0.81
C ALA A 18 -29.41 -21.15 0.56
N SER A 19 -29.00 -22.39 0.71
CA SER A 19 -28.41 -22.87 1.96
C SER A 19 -27.13 -22.09 2.19
N MET A 20 -26.89 -21.67 3.44
CA MET A 20 -25.65 -20.92 3.83
C MET A 20 -24.36 -21.72 3.57
N ALA A 21 -24.44 -22.96 3.11
CA ALA A 21 -23.29 -23.74 2.68
C ALA A 21 -22.72 -23.29 1.33
N GLU A 22 -23.51 -22.68 0.44
CA GLU A 22 -23.03 -22.20 -0.86
C GLU A 22 -22.19 -20.91 -0.75
N ALA A 23 -22.38 -20.10 0.30
CA ALA A 23 -21.58 -18.91 0.51
C ALA A 23 -20.14 -19.19 1.02
N ALA A 24 -19.89 -20.42 1.51
CA ALA A 24 -18.56 -20.85 1.95
C ALA A 24 -17.67 -21.34 0.78
N GLU A 25 -18.23 -21.54 -0.40
CA GLU A 25 -17.51 -22.04 -1.58
C GLU A 25 -16.91 -20.94 -2.46
N GLU A 26 -17.22 -19.66 -2.22
CA GLU A 26 -16.59 -18.55 -2.94
C GLU A 26 -15.28 -18.11 -2.27
N TRP A 27 -14.27 -18.95 -2.41
CA TRP A 27 -12.90 -18.61 -2.05
C TRP A 27 -12.35 -17.52 -2.98
N PRO A 28 -11.56 -16.55 -2.48
CA PRO A 28 -11.07 -15.41 -3.28
C PRO A 28 -10.25 -15.78 -4.53
N PHE A 29 -9.83 -17.04 -4.67
CA PHE A 29 -9.14 -17.52 -5.86
C PHE A 29 -10.03 -17.88 -7.05
N LYS A 30 -11.35 -18.05 -6.84
CA LYS A 30 -12.26 -18.54 -7.87
C LYS A 30 -12.40 -17.53 -9.03
N ASP A 31 -12.31 -16.24 -8.74
CA ASP A 31 -12.46 -15.15 -9.70
C ASP A 31 -11.14 -14.44 -10.00
N ARG A 32 -10.00 -14.93 -9.52
CA ARG A 32 -8.72 -14.38 -9.93
C ARG A 32 -8.54 -14.61 -11.42
N PRO A 33 -8.40 -13.56 -12.23
CA PRO A 33 -8.04 -13.74 -13.61
C PRO A 33 -6.71 -14.47 -13.66
N ARG A 34 -6.59 -15.49 -14.50
CA ARG A 34 -5.38 -16.28 -14.67
C ARG A 34 -4.37 -15.49 -15.48
N TRP A 35 -3.11 -15.50 -15.07
CA TRP A 35 -2.02 -14.69 -15.57
C TRP A 35 -1.12 -15.51 -16.50
N GLY A 36 -0.62 -14.97 -17.56
CA GLY A 36 0.28 -15.69 -18.42
C GLY A 36 0.88 -14.87 -19.51
N SER A 37 2.02 -14.76 -19.71
CA SER A 37 3.11 -15.31 -20.41
C SER A 37 3.97 -14.37 -21.27
N GLU A 38 5.10 -14.71 -21.55
CA GLU A 38 6.27 -14.46 -22.38
C GLU A 38 7.23 -13.41 -21.84
N TRP A 39 8.37 -13.88 -21.52
CA TRP A 39 9.41 -13.24 -20.74
C TRP A 39 10.70 -13.07 -21.56
N PRO A 40 11.38 -11.92 -21.56
CA PRO A 40 12.61 -11.72 -22.30
C PRO A 40 13.85 -11.97 -21.46
N PHE A 41 13.96 -13.10 -20.76
CA PHE A 41 15.26 -13.50 -20.29
C PHE A 41 15.98 -14.29 -21.36
N ASN A 42 16.88 -13.64 -22.04
CA ASN A 42 17.85 -14.32 -22.87
C ASN A 42 18.93 -14.91 -21.95
N ARG A 43 18.72 -16.13 -21.47
CA ARG A 43 19.80 -16.99 -20.96
C ARG A 43 20.37 -17.82 -22.11
N ASP A 44 20.76 -17.17 -23.20
CA ASP A 44 21.61 -17.78 -24.20
C ASP A 44 23.08 -17.73 -23.75
N ALA A 45 23.36 -18.36 -22.61
CA ALA A 45 24.61 -19.02 -22.35
C ALA A 45 24.35 -20.51 -22.51
N GLY A 46 24.18 -20.96 -23.75
CA GLY A 46 24.30 -22.38 -24.09
C GLY A 46 25.63 -22.87 -23.57
N PRO A 47 25.75 -24.14 -23.16
CA PRO A 47 27.06 -24.70 -22.80
C PRO A 47 27.96 -24.64 -24.01
N GLU A 48 29.06 -23.88 -23.91
CA GLU A 48 30.14 -23.95 -24.86
C GLU A 48 30.62 -25.40 -24.89
N THR A 49 30.45 -26.02 -26.05
CA THR A 49 30.99 -27.30 -26.38
C THR A 49 32.50 -27.25 -26.15
N THR A 50 32.96 -28.04 -25.21
CA THR A 50 34.37 -28.35 -25.00
C THR A 50 34.96 -28.99 -26.28
N GLY A 51 35.57 -28.17 -27.08
CA GLY A 51 36.50 -28.60 -28.09
C GLY A 51 37.89 -28.66 -27.50
N SER A 52 38.36 -29.87 -27.27
CA SER A 52 39.75 -30.16 -26.97
C SER A 52 40.60 -29.87 -28.17
N ILE A 53 41.55 -28.96 -28.08
CA ILE A 53 42.73 -28.90 -28.95
C ILE A 53 43.92 -28.55 -28.06
N ASP A 54 44.83 -29.51 -27.94
CA ASP A 54 46.21 -29.33 -27.49
C ASP A 54 46.93 -28.46 -28.53
N ASP A 55 47.64 -27.42 -28.10
CA ASP A 55 49.00 -27.08 -28.52
C ASP A 55 49.52 -25.79 -27.85
N PRO A 56 50.85 -25.50 -27.86
CA PRO A 56 51.55 -25.09 -26.66
C PRO A 56 51.80 -23.59 -26.51
N VAL A 57 52.02 -23.23 -25.27
CA VAL A 57 52.43 -21.94 -24.73
C VAL A 57 53.64 -21.34 -25.41
N GLU A 58 53.53 -20.14 -25.94
CA GLU A 58 54.64 -19.23 -26.20
C GLU A 58 54.50 -18.00 -25.28
N GLN A 59 55.44 -17.90 -24.33
CA GLN A 59 55.58 -16.77 -23.40
C GLN A 59 56.15 -15.56 -24.12
N GLN A 60 55.49 -14.42 -24.06
CA GLN A 60 56.13 -13.13 -24.29
C GLN A 60 56.04 -12.23 -23.06
N PRO A 61 57.09 -11.41 -22.80
CA PRO A 61 57.29 -10.76 -21.52
C PRO A 61 56.58 -9.41 -21.41
N ALA A 62 56.30 -9.04 -20.16
CA ALA A 62 55.69 -7.77 -19.74
C ALA A 62 56.58 -6.55 -20.09
N PRO A 63 56.02 -5.43 -20.50
CA PRO A 63 56.74 -4.17 -20.58
C PRO A 63 56.75 -3.47 -19.21
N GLN A 64 57.95 -3.01 -18.86
CA GLN A 64 58.29 -2.20 -17.70
C GLN A 64 57.71 -0.79 -17.75
N GLY A 65 57.57 -0.20 -16.58
CA GLY A 65 56.91 1.02 -16.27
C GLY A 65 57.47 2.32 -16.89
N SER A 66 56.64 3.30 -16.93
CA SER A 66 57.07 4.70 -17.00
C SER A 66 56.28 5.49 -15.88
N GLU A 67 57.08 6.01 -14.97
CA GLU A 67 56.67 6.99 -13.94
C GLU A 67 56.29 8.28 -14.62
N THR A 68 55.20 8.91 -14.18
CA THR A 68 54.96 10.34 -14.39
C THR A 68 54.37 10.95 -13.10
N PRO A 69 54.75 12.22 -12.77
CA PRO A 69 54.78 12.69 -11.38
C PRO A 69 53.45 13.27 -10.87
N ALA A 70 53.29 13.14 -9.56
CA ALA A 70 52.17 13.68 -8.79
C ALA A 70 52.15 15.20 -8.71
N SER A 71 51.02 15.80 -8.90
CA SER A 71 50.74 17.21 -8.57
C SER A 71 50.17 17.33 -7.14
N PRO A 72 50.44 18.43 -6.42
CA PRO A 72 50.26 18.51 -4.97
C PRO A 72 48.86 18.82 -4.54
N ARG A 73 48.40 18.14 -3.46
CA ARG A 73 47.18 18.50 -2.74
C ARG A 73 47.44 19.59 -1.70
N PRO A 74 46.50 20.52 -1.47
CA PRO A 74 46.64 21.51 -0.42
C PRO A 74 46.41 20.88 0.96
N ASN A 75 47.31 21.25 1.87
CA ASN A 75 47.42 20.80 3.25
C ASN A 75 46.56 21.71 4.13
N TYR A 76 45.54 21.16 4.81
CA TYR A 76 44.93 21.82 5.95
C TYR A 76 45.45 21.13 7.23
N GLY A 77 46.30 21.84 7.96
CA GLY A 77 46.87 21.39 9.21
C GLY A 77 45.82 21.28 10.32
N TYR A 78 45.92 20.20 11.05
CA TYR A 78 45.44 20.09 12.43
C TYR A 78 46.60 19.70 13.30
N GLU A 79 46.88 20.51 14.32
CA GLU A 79 47.89 20.25 15.35
C GLU A 79 47.42 19.11 16.29
N PRO A 80 48.29 18.16 16.67
CA PRO A 80 47.95 17.16 17.65
C PRO A 80 48.26 17.66 19.09
N VAL A 81 47.25 17.59 19.94
CA VAL A 81 47.43 17.76 21.39
C VAL A 81 48.05 16.46 21.95
N GLN A 82 49.20 16.58 22.59
CA GLN A 82 49.89 15.53 23.35
C GLN A 82 49.15 15.24 24.67
N GLY A 83 48.82 13.98 24.93
CA GLY A 83 48.33 13.50 26.21
C GLY A 83 48.63 12.00 26.41
N GLY A 84 49.50 11.76 27.29
CA GLY A 84 49.96 10.65 28.14
C GLY A 84 49.59 9.22 27.78
N ALA A 85 50.62 8.39 27.67
CA ALA A 85 50.56 6.94 27.68
C ALA A 85 50.05 6.41 29.04
N GLY A 86 49.00 5.60 28.99
CA GLY A 86 48.53 4.78 30.12
C GLY A 86 48.18 3.37 29.63
N ASP A 87 48.79 2.37 30.25
CA ASP A 87 48.72 0.96 29.95
C ASP A 87 47.26 0.45 29.88
N ILE A 88 46.90 -0.19 28.78
CA ILE A 88 45.62 -0.88 28.62
C ILE A 88 45.83 -2.40 28.85
N GLN A 89 45.35 -2.89 30.01
CA GLN A 89 45.18 -4.32 30.24
C GLN A 89 43.88 -4.83 29.58
N PRO A 90 43.81 -6.06 29.06
CA PRO A 90 42.63 -6.61 28.45
C PRO A 90 41.56 -6.99 29.48
N VAL A 91 40.39 -6.39 29.39
CA VAL A 91 39.22 -6.69 30.21
C VAL A 91 38.46 -7.88 29.61
N GLN A 92 38.37 -8.97 30.39
CA GLN A 92 37.49 -10.11 30.10
C GLN A 92 36.02 -9.67 30.24
N ARG A 93 35.22 -9.85 29.15
CA ARG A 93 33.78 -9.62 29.17
C ARG A 93 33.05 -10.82 29.77
N GLY A 94 32.44 -10.62 30.94
CA GLY A 94 31.42 -11.51 31.51
C GLY A 94 30.02 -11.19 30.95
N PRO A 95 29.03 -12.06 31.17
CA PRO A 95 27.68 -11.90 30.54
C PRO A 95 26.94 -10.70 31.08
N ILE A 96 26.24 -10.00 30.13
CA ILE A 96 25.47 -8.79 30.40
C ILE A 96 24.15 -9.14 31.08
N SER A 97 23.90 -8.60 32.27
CA SER A 97 22.63 -8.68 32.99
C SER A 97 21.67 -7.59 32.48
N ILE A 98 20.45 -7.98 32.11
CA ILE A 98 19.38 -7.10 31.62
C ILE A 98 18.44 -6.74 32.79
N LEU A 99 18.91 -5.92 33.75
CA LEU A 99 18.04 -5.25 34.72
C LEU A 99 18.35 -3.76 34.73
N PRO A 100 17.33 -2.89 34.76
CA PRO A 100 17.56 -1.45 34.77
C PRO A 100 18.10 -0.97 36.12
N PRO A 101 18.93 0.09 36.17
CA PRO A 101 19.54 0.58 37.41
C PRO A 101 18.50 1.33 38.25
N THR A 102 18.34 0.89 39.47
CA THR A 102 17.67 1.65 40.55
C THR A 102 18.66 2.66 41.12
N THR A 103 18.40 3.94 40.89
CA THR A 103 19.10 5.03 41.57
C THR A 103 18.45 5.27 42.94
N GLY A 104 19.13 4.93 43.99
CA GLY A 104 18.82 5.40 45.35
C GLY A 104 19.80 6.47 45.80
N PRO A 105 19.36 7.48 46.52
CA PRO A 105 20.25 8.31 47.31
C PRO A 105 20.32 7.82 48.75
N SER A 106 21.50 7.92 49.33
CA SER A 106 21.89 7.50 50.66
C SER A 106 21.44 8.51 51.73
N ASP A 107 21.22 7.96 52.93
CA ASP A 107 21.38 8.52 54.27
C ASP A 107 20.42 9.64 54.76
N ALA A 108 19.51 9.24 55.62
CA ALA A 108 19.31 9.88 56.94
C ALA A 108 18.47 8.99 57.85
N SER A 109 19.00 8.84 59.04
CA SER A 109 18.64 8.19 60.27
C SER A 109 17.14 8.07 60.65
N LEU A 110 16.80 6.90 61.22
CA LEU A 110 15.57 6.61 61.99
C LEU A 110 15.43 7.47 63.26
N PRO A 111 14.19 7.69 63.74
CA PRO A 111 13.85 6.99 64.97
C PRO A 111 12.48 6.28 64.94
N SER A 112 12.45 5.27 65.80
CA SER A 112 11.37 4.37 66.15
C SER A 112 10.10 5.07 66.71
N GLY A 113 8.93 4.52 66.37
CA GLY A 113 7.65 4.84 66.98
C GLY A 113 6.55 3.90 66.51
N GLU A 114 5.96 3.21 67.46
CA GLU A 114 4.91 2.21 67.35
C GLU A 114 3.55 2.70 66.82
N PRO A 115 2.57 1.81 66.60
CA PRO A 115 1.46 2.01 65.64
C PRO A 115 0.20 2.57 66.28
N GLN A 116 -0.61 3.29 65.48
CA GLN A 116 -1.99 3.59 65.88
C GLN A 116 -2.97 3.42 64.70
N ASP A 117 -3.84 2.48 64.92
CA ASP A 117 -5.29 2.39 64.74
C ASP A 117 -6.02 3.21 63.62
N LEU A 118 -6.62 2.44 62.76
CA LEU A 118 -8.09 2.39 62.43
C LEU A 118 -8.90 3.68 62.55
N ILE A 119 -9.54 4.06 61.45
CA ILE A 119 -10.91 4.54 61.48
C ILE A 119 -11.71 3.92 60.31
N LEU A 120 -12.77 3.25 60.69
CA LEU A 120 -13.85 2.63 59.95
C LEU A 120 -15.07 3.59 59.84
N TYR A 121 -15.79 3.51 58.68
CA TYR A 121 -17.25 3.51 58.50
C TYR A 121 -18.02 4.83 58.30
N PRO A 122 -19.30 4.78 57.80
CA PRO A 122 -20.31 3.68 57.73
C PRO A 122 -21.10 3.53 56.41
N SER A 123 -21.44 2.37 56.09
CA SER A 123 -22.67 1.60 55.83
C SER A 123 -24.03 2.31 55.63
N GLY A 124 -24.82 1.73 54.72
CA GLY A 124 -26.28 1.70 54.66
C GLY A 124 -26.81 1.68 53.23
N ARG A 125 -27.61 0.82 52.72
CA ARG A 125 -28.66 -0.11 53.09
C ARG A 125 -29.06 -0.97 51.89
N SER A 126 -29.27 -2.26 52.11
CA SER A 126 -30.16 -3.11 51.27
C SER A 126 -31.64 -2.90 51.69
N PRO A 127 -32.67 -3.37 50.97
CA PRO A 127 -33.03 -4.80 51.00
C PRO A 127 -33.69 -5.40 49.74
N ALA A 128 -33.49 -6.70 49.55
CA ALA A 128 -34.43 -7.86 49.52
C ALA A 128 -35.33 -7.99 48.29
N ALA A 129 -35.69 -9.15 47.76
CA ALA A 129 -35.76 -10.52 48.19
C ALA A 129 -35.82 -11.47 46.97
N ALA A 130 -35.22 -12.62 47.08
CA ALA A 130 -35.77 -14.01 47.14
C ALA A 130 -36.41 -14.48 45.85
N SER A 131 -36.24 -15.67 45.36
CA SER A 131 -36.09 -17.08 45.73
C SER A 131 -35.93 -17.89 44.45
N ASP A 132 -35.45 -19.06 44.26
CA ASP A 132 -35.39 -20.31 44.98
C ASP A 132 -34.42 -21.28 44.31
N LEU A 133 -33.86 -22.16 45.06
CA LEU A 133 -32.92 -23.24 44.86
C LEU A 133 -33.50 -24.46 44.12
N PRO A 134 -32.70 -25.53 43.74
CA PRO A 134 -31.99 -26.25 44.80
C PRO A 134 -30.56 -26.73 44.49
N ALA A 135 -29.83 -26.82 45.58
CA ALA A 135 -28.52 -27.41 45.72
C ALA A 135 -28.48 -28.92 45.68
N ARG A 136 -27.38 -29.48 45.26
CA ARG A 136 -26.93 -30.80 45.74
C ARG A 136 -25.44 -30.77 45.98
N ALA A 137 -25.08 -30.71 47.23
CA ALA A 137 -23.73 -30.84 47.76
C ALA A 137 -23.32 -32.30 47.88
N LEU A 138 -22.04 -32.62 47.70
CA LEU A 138 -21.34 -33.69 48.41
C LEU A 138 -19.84 -33.36 48.48
N GLY A 139 -19.39 -33.03 49.68
CA GLY A 139 -18.19 -33.54 50.28
C GLY A 139 -16.83 -32.95 49.82
N ALA A 140 -16.42 -31.81 50.39
CA ALA A 140 -15.01 -31.46 50.44
C ALA A 140 -14.50 -31.58 51.85
N ARG A 141 -13.38 -32.33 52.05
CA ARG A 141 -12.60 -32.36 53.30
C ARG A 141 -11.76 -31.10 53.41
N PRO A 142 -11.56 -30.54 54.62
CA PRO A 142 -10.70 -29.40 54.82
C PRO A 142 -9.25 -29.86 54.97
N GLY A 143 -8.33 -29.24 54.20
CA GLY A 143 -6.91 -29.32 54.39
C GLY A 143 -6.10 -29.77 53.20
N GLU A 144 -5.94 -28.84 52.25
CA GLU A 144 -4.72 -28.76 51.43
C GLU A 144 -4.71 -27.39 50.75
N VAL A 145 -3.87 -26.48 51.26
CA VAL A 145 -3.52 -25.22 50.59
C VAL A 145 -2.56 -25.62 49.47
N GLY A 146 -3.15 -25.95 48.32
CA GLY A 146 -2.40 -26.16 47.09
C GLY A 146 -1.98 -24.78 46.53
N THR A 147 -0.73 -24.40 46.72
CA THR A 147 -0.08 -23.37 45.90
C THR A 147 0.14 -23.91 44.49
N GLY A 148 -0.94 -24.19 43.81
CA GLY A 148 -0.93 -24.44 42.37
C GLY A 148 -0.87 -23.08 41.67
N ILE A 149 0.28 -22.74 41.10
CA ILE A 149 0.31 -21.76 40.02
C ILE A 149 -0.57 -22.37 38.92
N GLU A 150 -1.79 -21.87 38.71
CA GLU A 150 -2.50 -22.13 37.48
C GLU A 150 -1.66 -21.57 36.34
N ILE A 151 -0.86 -22.43 35.73
CA ILE A 151 -0.28 -22.16 34.43
C ILE A 151 -1.50 -22.24 33.47
N GLY A 152 -2.22 -21.14 33.35
CA GLY A 152 -3.14 -20.95 32.23
C GLY A 152 -2.30 -21.19 30.98
N THR A 153 -2.65 -22.18 30.17
CA THR A 153 -2.17 -22.25 28.79
C THR A 153 -2.48 -20.88 28.21
N LEU A 154 -1.44 -20.12 27.83
CA LEU A 154 -1.66 -18.97 26.95
C LEU A 154 -2.54 -19.51 25.81
N GLY A 155 -3.80 -19.09 25.76
CA GLY A 155 -4.70 -19.46 24.68
C GLY A 155 -3.96 -19.15 23.37
N ASP A 156 -4.01 -20.06 22.42
CA ASP A 156 -3.36 -19.88 21.12
C ASP A 156 -3.65 -18.47 20.64
N VAL A 157 -2.57 -17.68 20.48
CA VAL A 157 -2.70 -16.31 19.97
C VAL A 157 -3.34 -16.44 18.58
N ASP A 158 -4.53 -15.88 18.41
CA ASP A 158 -5.21 -15.92 17.10
C ASP A 158 -4.24 -15.36 16.04
N GLU A 159 -3.86 -16.19 15.08
CA GLU A 159 -2.93 -15.81 14.00
C GLU A 159 -3.39 -14.52 13.29
N ALA A 160 -4.69 -14.25 13.28
CA ALA A 160 -5.25 -13.02 12.75
C ALA A 160 -4.86 -11.76 13.54
N SER A 161 -4.30 -11.87 14.75
CA SER A 161 -3.80 -10.73 15.52
C SER A 161 -2.40 -10.25 15.08
N ALA A 162 -1.67 -11.08 14.35
CA ALA A 162 -0.33 -10.73 13.87
C ALA A 162 -0.36 -9.50 12.94
N GLY A 163 0.60 -8.59 13.11
CA GLY A 163 0.73 -7.38 12.29
C GLY A 163 2.16 -6.86 12.26
N LEU A 164 2.43 -5.92 11.38
CA LEU A 164 3.72 -5.25 11.23
C LEU A 164 3.70 -3.83 11.80
N LEU A 165 2.52 -3.20 11.91
CA LEU A 165 2.34 -1.83 12.32
C LEU A 165 1.70 -1.80 13.72
N ASP A 166 2.39 -1.18 14.66
CA ASP A 166 1.86 -0.73 15.95
C ASP A 166 1.54 0.78 15.91
N ASP A 167 1.11 1.35 17.01
CA ASP A 167 0.77 2.77 17.12
C ASP A 167 1.95 3.68 16.78
N GLN A 168 3.20 3.28 17.06
CA GLN A 168 4.39 4.06 16.77
C GLN A 168 4.82 3.94 15.31
N ALA A 169 4.54 2.80 14.68
CA ALA A 169 4.80 2.53 13.27
C ALA A 169 3.67 2.98 12.33
N GLY A 170 2.70 3.75 12.82
CA GLY A 170 1.59 4.27 12.02
C GLY A 170 0.43 3.30 11.84
N GLY A 171 0.29 2.30 12.70
CA GLY A 171 -0.88 1.43 12.74
C GLY A 171 -2.16 2.18 13.16
N LEU A 172 -3.30 1.52 13.01
CA LEU A 172 -4.62 2.07 13.36
C LEU A 172 -5.01 1.78 14.83
N GLY A 173 -4.08 1.20 15.62
CA GLY A 173 -4.27 0.87 17.01
C GLY A 173 -4.59 -0.60 17.28
N PRO A 174 -4.25 -1.10 18.50
CA PRO A 174 -4.36 -2.52 18.84
C PRO A 174 -5.81 -2.99 19.02
N ARG A 175 -6.78 -2.09 19.03
CA ARG A 175 -8.21 -2.37 19.23
C ARG A 175 -9.08 -1.96 18.04
N ILE A 176 -8.52 -1.92 16.82
CA ILE A 176 -9.26 -1.46 15.63
C ILE A 176 -10.54 -2.24 15.37
N TRP A 177 -10.61 -3.51 15.78
CA TRP A 177 -11.78 -4.37 15.60
C TRP A 177 -12.70 -4.44 16.81
N GLU A 178 -12.48 -3.58 17.85
CA GLU A 178 -13.36 -3.56 19.02
C GLU A 178 -14.80 -3.18 18.63
N GLY A 179 -15.76 -4.01 19.05
CA GLY A 179 -17.18 -3.83 18.70
C GLY A 179 -17.56 -4.24 17.28
N THR A 180 -16.61 -4.79 16.48
CA THR A 180 -16.88 -5.31 15.15
C THR A 180 -16.98 -6.81 15.18
N GLU A 181 -18.01 -7.37 14.56
CA GLU A 181 -18.22 -8.82 14.46
C GLU A 181 -17.23 -9.44 13.48
N ARG A 182 -16.63 -10.59 13.85
CA ARG A 182 -15.69 -11.34 13.02
C ARG A 182 -16.30 -11.71 11.66
N ARG A 183 -17.51 -12.23 11.67
CA ARG A 183 -18.27 -12.54 10.46
C ARG A 183 -18.35 -11.39 9.47
N PHE A 184 -18.59 -10.17 9.97
CA PHE A 184 -18.66 -8.99 9.12
C PHE A 184 -17.32 -8.73 8.41
N VAL A 185 -16.21 -8.85 9.14
CA VAL A 185 -14.88 -8.62 8.58
C VAL A 185 -14.54 -9.70 7.55
N GLU A 186 -14.78 -10.98 7.87
CA GLU A 186 -14.54 -12.12 6.97
C GLU A 186 -15.27 -11.99 5.64
N LEU A 187 -16.56 -11.60 5.66
CA LEU A 187 -17.38 -11.45 4.46
C LEU A 187 -17.08 -10.19 3.62
N ASN A 188 -16.41 -9.18 4.19
CA ASN A 188 -16.22 -7.90 3.53
C ASN A 188 -14.76 -7.56 3.22
N LEU A 189 -13.78 -8.19 3.86
CA LEU A 189 -12.37 -7.89 3.62
C LEU A 189 -11.96 -8.18 2.17
N GLY A 190 -12.49 -9.26 1.59
CA GLY A 190 -12.27 -9.61 0.18
C GLY A 190 -12.86 -8.60 -0.84
N LYS A 191 -13.75 -7.70 -0.40
CA LYS A 191 -14.33 -6.65 -1.25
C LYS A 191 -13.45 -5.40 -1.37
N LEU A 192 -12.35 -5.34 -0.64
CA LEU A 192 -11.39 -4.24 -0.80
C LEU A 192 -10.84 -4.24 -2.22
N VAL A 193 -10.91 -3.08 -2.85
CA VAL A 193 -10.30 -2.86 -4.16
C VAL A 193 -8.78 -2.76 -3.98
N VAL A 194 -8.08 -3.71 -4.54
CA VAL A 194 -6.62 -3.77 -4.53
C VAL A 194 -6.10 -4.18 -5.92
N PRO A 195 -5.08 -3.50 -6.43
CA PRO A 195 -4.43 -2.31 -5.85
C PRO A 195 -5.38 -1.13 -5.72
N ALA A 196 -5.22 -0.35 -4.67
CA ALA A 196 -6.06 0.82 -4.43
C ALA A 196 -5.81 1.92 -5.49
N PRO A 197 -6.86 2.62 -5.96
CA PRO A 197 -6.73 3.56 -7.09
C PRO A 197 -5.98 4.86 -6.74
N THR A 198 -5.87 5.23 -5.46
CA THR A 198 -5.20 6.46 -5.04
C THR A 198 -4.24 6.23 -3.86
N PRO A 199 -3.22 7.11 -3.69
CA PRO A 199 -2.25 7.00 -2.59
C PRO A 199 -2.87 7.01 -1.18
N ALA A 200 -3.90 7.82 -0.93
CA ALA A 200 -4.56 7.84 0.38
C ALA A 200 -5.31 6.53 0.67
N MET A 201 -6.01 5.99 -0.34
CA MET A 201 -6.66 4.68 -0.22
C MET A 201 -5.63 3.56 -0.04
N ALA A 202 -4.52 3.60 -0.77
CA ALA A 202 -3.45 2.61 -0.66
C ALA A 202 -2.82 2.61 0.75
N ASP A 203 -2.56 3.78 1.33
CA ASP A 203 -2.04 3.87 2.71
C ASP A 203 -3.05 3.38 3.75
N LEU A 204 -4.32 3.77 3.65
CA LEU A 204 -5.37 3.26 4.54
C LEU A 204 -5.53 1.74 4.43
N THR A 205 -5.54 1.19 3.21
CA THR A 205 -5.61 -0.26 2.96
C THR A 205 -4.41 -0.98 3.57
N ARG A 206 -3.20 -0.50 3.31
CA ARG A 206 -1.96 -1.03 3.87
C ARG A 206 -1.99 -1.02 5.41
N ARG A 207 -2.40 0.08 6.02
CA ARG A 207 -2.51 0.22 7.47
C ARG A 207 -3.58 -0.71 8.04
N LEU A 208 -4.75 -0.80 7.42
CA LEU A 208 -5.82 -1.72 7.83
C LEU A 208 -5.35 -3.18 7.83
N LEU A 209 -4.64 -3.60 6.77
CA LEU A 209 -4.17 -4.97 6.60
C LEU A 209 -2.95 -5.32 7.45
N LEU A 210 -2.08 -4.34 7.76
CA LEU A 210 -0.81 -4.57 8.47
C LEU A 210 -0.83 -4.21 9.96
N THR A 211 -1.90 -3.58 10.48
CA THR A 211 -1.97 -3.25 11.89
C THR A 211 -2.00 -4.50 12.77
N SER A 212 -1.13 -4.52 13.78
CA SER A 212 -1.13 -5.53 14.84
C SER A 212 -2.29 -5.23 15.78
N ALA A 213 -3.30 -6.07 15.80
CA ALA A 213 -4.52 -5.82 16.57
C ALA A 213 -5.15 -7.13 17.06
N ARG A 214 -5.88 -7.04 18.19
CA ARG A 214 -6.71 -8.17 18.61
C ARG A 214 -7.71 -8.52 17.49
N ALA A 215 -7.82 -9.81 17.17
CA ALA A 215 -8.78 -10.28 16.18
C ALA A 215 -10.22 -9.90 16.58
N PRO A 216 -11.11 -9.64 15.60
CA PRO A 216 -12.50 -9.34 15.87
C PRO A 216 -13.18 -10.55 16.54
N GLY A 217 -14.07 -10.26 17.52
CA GLY A 217 -14.82 -11.28 18.26
C GLY A 217 -16.06 -11.79 17.53
N GLY A 218 -16.63 -12.89 18.04
CA GLY A 218 -17.87 -13.44 17.52
C GLY A 218 -17.69 -14.70 16.68
N PRO A 219 -18.79 -15.24 16.12
CA PRO A 219 -18.76 -16.45 15.30
C PRO A 219 -17.98 -16.21 14.01
N THR A 220 -17.31 -17.26 13.52
CA THR A 220 -16.64 -17.28 12.22
C THR A 220 -17.54 -17.92 11.17
N GLU A 221 -17.38 -17.50 9.92
CA GLU A 221 -17.93 -18.18 8.73
C GLU A 221 -17.04 -19.34 8.24
N GLY A 222 -15.96 -19.66 8.99
CA GLY A 222 -15.00 -20.69 8.61
C GLY A 222 -13.87 -20.18 7.71
N LEU A 223 -13.89 -18.90 7.34
CA LEU A 223 -12.82 -18.27 6.58
C LEU A 223 -11.64 -17.90 7.49
N SER A 224 -10.43 -18.19 7.03
CA SER A 224 -9.23 -17.73 7.73
C SER A 224 -9.03 -16.22 7.50
N LEU A 225 -9.29 -15.42 8.54
CA LEU A 225 -9.10 -13.96 8.46
C LEU A 225 -7.64 -13.60 8.14
N LEU A 226 -6.68 -14.39 8.61
CA LEU A 226 -5.28 -14.19 8.24
C LEU A 226 -5.09 -14.44 6.74
N ALA A 227 -5.60 -15.53 6.19
CA ALA A 227 -5.48 -15.82 4.75
C ALA A 227 -6.10 -14.72 3.89
N LEU A 228 -7.29 -14.22 4.26
CA LEU A 228 -7.92 -13.07 3.56
C LEU A 228 -7.06 -11.80 3.60
N ARG A 229 -6.40 -11.53 4.74
CA ARG A 229 -5.48 -10.39 4.86
C ARG A 229 -4.25 -10.58 3.97
N LEU A 230 -3.65 -11.78 3.97
CA LEU A 230 -2.48 -12.10 3.16
C LEU A 230 -2.80 -12.03 1.67
N ASP A 231 -3.95 -12.55 1.27
CA ASP A 231 -4.47 -12.47 -0.09
C ASP A 231 -4.57 -11.00 -0.57
N ARG A 232 -5.23 -10.14 0.20
CA ARG A 232 -5.32 -8.72 -0.16
C ARG A 232 -3.96 -8.02 -0.17
N LEU A 233 -3.03 -8.41 0.70
CA LEU A 233 -1.66 -7.87 0.69
C LEU A 233 -0.88 -8.30 -0.57
N ASN A 234 -0.98 -9.56 -0.98
CA ASN A 234 -0.36 -10.04 -2.21
C ASN A 234 -0.96 -9.33 -3.43
N ASP A 235 -2.30 -9.25 -3.52
CA ASP A 235 -2.99 -8.56 -4.61
C ASP A 235 -2.68 -7.05 -4.67
N ALA A 236 -2.40 -6.45 -3.51
CA ALA A 236 -1.93 -5.06 -3.45
C ALA A 236 -0.43 -4.89 -3.78
N GLY A 237 0.33 -5.99 -3.92
CA GLY A 237 1.74 -5.95 -4.25
C GLY A 237 2.70 -5.97 -3.05
N TYR A 238 2.21 -6.20 -1.83
CA TYR A 238 3.02 -6.18 -0.60
C TYR A 238 3.60 -7.56 -0.23
N SER A 239 4.16 -8.32 -1.19
CA SER A 239 4.75 -9.66 -0.96
C SER A 239 5.77 -9.68 0.17
N SER A 240 6.66 -8.70 0.22
CA SER A 240 7.66 -8.60 1.29
C SER A 240 7.03 -8.41 2.68
N ALA A 241 5.89 -7.72 2.78
CA ALA A 241 5.15 -7.61 4.04
C ALA A 241 4.51 -8.94 4.44
N VAL A 242 4.01 -9.73 3.50
CA VAL A 242 3.51 -11.09 3.72
C VAL A 242 4.62 -11.99 4.27
N SER A 243 5.81 -11.97 3.67
CA SER A 243 7.00 -12.69 4.13
C SER A 243 7.41 -12.27 5.56
N GLN A 244 7.37 -10.97 5.88
CA GLN A 244 7.64 -10.46 7.23
C GLN A 244 6.57 -10.87 8.25
N LEU A 245 5.29 -10.90 7.89
CA LEU A 245 4.22 -11.38 8.76
C LEU A 245 4.44 -12.85 9.12
N ARG A 246 4.88 -13.68 8.18
CA ARG A 246 5.23 -15.08 8.45
C ARG A 246 6.34 -15.20 9.50
N ALA A 247 7.39 -14.39 9.37
CA ALA A 247 8.49 -14.40 10.34
C ALA A 247 8.02 -14.01 11.76
N ARG A 248 7.00 -13.16 11.89
CA ARG A 248 6.44 -12.72 13.18
C ARG A 248 5.36 -13.66 13.75
N SER A 249 4.74 -14.52 12.97
CA SER A 249 3.65 -15.41 13.40
C SER A 249 4.11 -16.63 14.24
N GLY A 250 5.37 -16.65 14.68
CA GLY A 250 5.85 -17.56 15.75
C GLY A 250 6.00 -19.03 15.38
N GLY A 251 6.05 -19.41 14.10
CA GLY A 251 6.43 -20.76 13.67
C GLY A 251 5.29 -21.80 13.72
N SER A 252 4.06 -21.45 14.08
CA SER A 252 2.90 -22.33 13.95
C SER A 252 2.73 -22.79 12.50
N ARG A 253 2.18 -24.02 12.31
CA ARG A 253 1.85 -24.49 10.97
C ARG A 253 0.70 -23.61 10.44
N PRO A 254 0.85 -22.93 9.29
CA PRO A 254 -0.22 -22.10 8.76
C PRO A 254 -1.41 -22.97 8.30
N SER A 255 -2.60 -22.36 8.25
CA SER A 255 -3.72 -22.96 7.54
C SER A 255 -3.37 -23.15 6.07
N ALA A 256 -4.03 -24.09 5.37
CA ALA A 256 -3.74 -24.35 3.96
C ALA A 256 -3.89 -23.09 3.10
N ALA A 257 -4.90 -22.27 3.37
CA ALA A 257 -5.14 -21.01 2.69
C ALA A 257 -4.03 -19.99 2.95
N ALA A 258 -3.58 -19.83 4.19
CA ALA A 258 -2.44 -18.95 4.50
C ALA A 258 -1.13 -19.49 3.89
N ALA A 259 -0.97 -20.81 3.79
CA ALA A 259 0.21 -21.41 3.15
C ALA A 259 0.29 -21.09 1.65
N VAL A 260 -0.85 -21.03 0.95
CA VAL A 260 -0.90 -20.55 -0.45
C VAL A 260 -0.34 -19.13 -0.54
N GLU A 261 -0.82 -18.22 0.30
CA GLU A 261 -0.42 -16.81 0.26
C GLU A 261 1.06 -16.62 0.62
N TYR A 262 1.57 -17.35 1.60
CA TYR A 262 3.00 -17.34 1.92
C TYR A 262 3.85 -17.92 0.79
N ALA A 263 3.40 -18.97 0.13
CA ALA A 263 4.11 -19.54 -1.02
C ALA A 263 4.13 -18.55 -2.19
N MET A 264 3.00 -17.89 -2.48
CA MET A 264 2.90 -16.86 -3.52
C MET A 264 3.85 -15.69 -3.25
N ALA A 265 3.90 -15.19 -2.01
CA ALA A 265 4.82 -14.13 -1.63
C ALA A 265 6.29 -14.56 -1.78
N ALA A 266 6.63 -15.76 -1.33
CA ALA A 266 7.99 -16.29 -1.47
C ALA A 266 8.40 -16.45 -2.94
N LEU A 267 7.49 -16.91 -3.81
CA LEU A 267 7.74 -16.98 -5.26
C LEU A 267 7.91 -15.58 -5.86
N ALA A 268 7.13 -14.59 -5.43
CA ALA A 268 7.30 -13.21 -5.87
C ALA A 268 8.70 -12.70 -5.51
N ASP A 269 9.16 -12.96 -4.28
CA ASP A 269 10.47 -12.52 -3.75
C ASP A 269 11.66 -13.39 -4.24
N ASP A 270 11.46 -14.27 -5.24
CA ASP A 270 12.45 -15.22 -5.78
C ASP A 270 12.97 -16.28 -4.80
N ASP A 271 12.23 -16.57 -3.76
CA ASP A 271 12.55 -17.63 -2.78
C ASP A 271 11.75 -18.92 -3.04
N GLY A 272 12.05 -19.59 -4.16
CA GLY A 272 11.40 -20.85 -4.53
C GLY A 272 11.59 -21.95 -3.47
N ARG A 273 12.69 -21.93 -2.71
CA ARG A 273 12.93 -22.91 -1.64
C ARG A 273 11.94 -22.74 -0.50
N SER A 274 11.74 -21.52 -0.02
CA SER A 274 10.73 -21.23 0.99
C SER A 274 9.34 -21.55 0.49
N ALA A 275 9.00 -21.22 -0.75
CA ALA A 275 7.72 -21.56 -1.37
C ALA A 275 7.46 -23.08 -1.31
N CYS A 276 8.43 -23.90 -1.71
CA CYS A 276 8.31 -25.37 -1.67
C CYS A 276 8.14 -25.94 -0.25
N SER A 277 8.64 -25.26 0.78
CA SER A 277 8.47 -25.71 2.16
C SER A 277 7.01 -25.71 2.62
N TYR A 278 6.16 -24.86 2.01
CA TYR A 278 4.74 -24.76 2.33
C TYR A 278 3.90 -25.93 1.81
N LEU A 279 4.43 -26.75 0.89
CA LEU A 279 3.76 -27.99 0.46
C LEU A 279 3.34 -28.88 1.64
N THR A 280 4.10 -28.87 2.74
CA THR A 280 3.77 -29.65 3.94
C THR A 280 2.49 -29.19 4.63
N ALA A 281 2.06 -27.94 4.40
CA ALA A 281 0.84 -27.36 4.98
C ALA A 281 -0.37 -27.42 4.03
N LEU A 282 -0.13 -27.74 2.76
CA LEU A 282 -1.17 -27.87 1.74
C LEU A 282 -1.80 -29.28 1.73
N PRO A 283 -3.04 -29.45 1.22
CA PRO A 283 -3.69 -30.72 1.13
C PRO A 283 -2.96 -31.68 0.18
N VAL A 284 -2.86 -32.94 0.58
CA VAL A 284 -2.38 -34.01 -0.30
C VAL A 284 -3.60 -34.67 -0.92
N GLY A 285 -3.88 -34.38 -2.19
CA GLY A 285 -5.09 -34.80 -2.89
C GLY A 285 -6.25 -33.83 -2.66
N GLY A 286 -7.30 -34.00 -3.41
CA GLY A 286 -8.47 -33.12 -3.42
C GLY A 286 -9.10 -33.10 -4.81
N GLU A 287 -10.27 -32.50 -4.95
CA GLU A 287 -10.88 -32.29 -6.26
C GLU A 287 -10.23 -31.09 -6.96
N VAL A 288 -9.10 -31.32 -7.62
CA VAL A 288 -8.27 -30.28 -8.28
C VAL A 288 -9.09 -29.42 -9.26
N ALA A 289 -10.11 -30.00 -9.86
CA ALA A 289 -10.98 -29.30 -10.81
C ALA A 289 -11.82 -28.17 -10.16
N ILE A 290 -12.09 -28.24 -8.84
CA ILE A 290 -13.00 -27.30 -8.17
C ILE A 290 -12.40 -26.66 -6.91
N ASP A 291 -11.36 -27.25 -6.32
CA ASP A 291 -10.68 -26.70 -5.15
C ASP A 291 -9.41 -25.91 -5.56
N PRO A 292 -9.43 -24.56 -5.48
CA PRO A 292 -8.28 -23.74 -5.84
C PRO A 292 -7.03 -24.03 -5.01
N VAL A 293 -7.19 -24.40 -3.73
CA VAL A 293 -6.06 -24.72 -2.86
C VAL A 293 -5.40 -26.04 -3.28
N ALA A 294 -6.21 -27.06 -3.63
CA ALA A 294 -5.69 -28.31 -4.18
C ALA A 294 -5.03 -28.10 -5.55
N ALA A 295 -5.63 -27.30 -6.43
CA ALA A 295 -5.05 -26.95 -7.73
C ALA A 295 -3.69 -26.23 -7.57
N PHE A 296 -3.61 -25.28 -6.64
CA PHE A 296 -2.34 -24.59 -6.34
C PHE A 296 -1.30 -25.56 -5.77
N ALA A 297 -1.69 -26.45 -4.84
CA ALA A 297 -0.78 -27.44 -4.24
C ALA A 297 -0.15 -28.35 -5.29
N VAL A 298 -0.94 -28.81 -6.27
CA VAL A 298 -0.44 -29.64 -7.40
C VAL A 298 0.49 -28.84 -8.27
N LYS A 299 0.15 -27.61 -8.67
CA LYS A 299 1.03 -26.74 -9.48
C LYS A 299 2.35 -26.42 -8.75
N LEU A 300 2.27 -26.09 -7.46
CA LEU A 300 3.47 -25.83 -6.66
C LEU A 300 4.35 -27.09 -6.54
N SER A 301 3.75 -28.28 -6.39
CA SER A 301 4.49 -29.54 -6.36
C SER A 301 5.26 -29.79 -7.65
N ILE A 302 4.61 -29.59 -8.81
CA ILE A 302 5.26 -29.71 -10.13
C ILE A 302 6.42 -28.72 -10.24
N TYR A 303 6.22 -27.47 -9.89
CA TYR A 303 7.28 -26.46 -9.87
C TYR A 303 8.47 -26.88 -9.01
N CYS A 304 8.22 -27.37 -7.81
CA CYS A 304 9.27 -27.80 -6.87
C CYS A 304 10.04 -29.00 -7.36
N GLN A 305 9.37 -29.97 -8.00
CA GLN A 305 10.01 -31.13 -8.62
C GLN A 305 10.93 -30.71 -9.76
N ILE A 306 10.47 -29.84 -10.65
CA ILE A 306 11.31 -29.31 -11.75
C ILE A 306 12.50 -28.52 -11.19
N SER A 307 12.28 -27.66 -10.20
CA SER A 307 13.35 -26.88 -9.55
C SER A 307 14.40 -27.74 -8.85
N ALA A 308 14.01 -28.97 -8.44
CA ALA A 308 14.92 -29.99 -7.88
C ALA A 308 15.55 -30.90 -8.93
N ASP A 309 15.34 -30.65 -10.23
CA ASP A 309 15.73 -31.47 -11.38
C ASP A 309 15.10 -32.87 -11.39
N ASP A 310 13.99 -33.09 -10.67
CA ASP A 310 13.22 -34.32 -10.68
C ASP A 310 12.14 -34.29 -11.77
N LYS A 311 12.60 -34.34 -13.01
CA LYS A 311 11.74 -34.24 -14.22
C LYS A 311 10.78 -35.41 -14.36
N LEU A 312 11.16 -36.60 -13.88
CA LEU A 312 10.31 -37.79 -13.97
C LEU A 312 9.07 -37.62 -13.07
N SER A 313 9.26 -37.25 -11.84
CA SER A 313 8.16 -36.98 -10.91
C SER A 313 7.28 -35.81 -11.39
N ALA A 314 7.90 -34.76 -11.95
CA ALA A 314 7.18 -33.60 -12.50
C ALA A 314 6.26 -33.97 -13.67
N ASN A 315 6.75 -34.79 -14.61
CA ASN A 315 5.94 -35.28 -15.73
C ASN A 315 4.77 -36.14 -15.23
N LEU A 316 5.03 -37.08 -14.30
CA LEU A 316 3.98 -37.90 -13.71
C LEU A 316 2.94 -37.06 -12.99
N SER A 317 3.38 -36.07 -12.20
CA SER A 317 2.48 -35.14 -11.51
C SER A 317 1.65 -34.29 -12.49
N GLY A 318 2.26 -33.87 -13.61
CA GLY A 318 1.56 -33.14 -14.68
C GLY A 318 0.49 -33.98 -15.38
N ASP A 319 0.77 -35.25 -15.66
CA ASP A 319 -0.22 -36.16 -16.25
C ASP A 319 -1.36 -36.45 -15.28
N LEU A 320 -1.03 -36.69 -14.01
CA LEU A 320 -2.04 -36.89 -12.97
C LEU A 320 -2.91 -35.62 -12.77
N ALA A 321 -2.31 -34.44 -12.82
CA ALA A 321 -3.03 -33.18 -12.73
C ALA A 321 -4.08 -33.03 -13.85
N ARG A 322 -3.72 -33.40 -15.09
CA ARG A 322 -4.69 -33.41 -16.21
C ARG A 322 -5.83 -34.42 -15.97
N GLU A 323 -5.50 -35.62 -15.50
CA GLU A 323 -6.50 -36.63 -15.17
C GLU A 323 -7.46 -36.17 -14.04
N GLN A 324 -6.95 -35.38 -13.10
CA GLN A 324 -7.72 -34.80 -12.01
C GLN A 324 -8.48 -33.51 -12.43
N GLY A 325 -8.39 -33.11 -13.69
CA GLY A 325 -9.13 -31.97 -14.24
C GLY A 325 -8.52 -30.61 -13.94
N LEU A 326 -7.19 -30.53 -13.76
CA LEU A 326 -6.53 -29.21 -13.67
C LEU A 326 -6.71 -28.47 -15.00
N ASP A 327 -7.50 -27.42 -14.96
CA ASP A 327 -7.79 -26.53 -16.10
C ASP A 327 -6.78 -25.36 -16.15
N ASP A 328 -5.51 -25.68 -16.41
CA ASP A 328 -4.44 -24.71 -16.64
C ASP A 328 -3.47 -25.23 -17.70
N GLU A 329 -3.93 -25.19 -18.95
CA GLU A 329 -3.15 -25.68 -20.09
C GLU A 329 -1.83 -24.93 -20.26
N PHE A 330 -1.81 -23.63 -19.92
CA PHE A 330 -0.59 -22.84 -20.01
C PHE A 330 0.47 -23.33 -19.03
N PHE A 331 0.12 -23.48 -17.76
CA PHE A 331 1.05 -23.97 -16.75
C PHE A 331 1.58 -25.35 -17.09
N LEU A 332 0.71 -26.26 -17.54
CA LEU A 332 1.09 -27.62 -17.94
C LEU A 332 2.00 -27.64 -19.19
N ALA A 333 1.76 -26.72 -20.14
CA ALA A 333 2.64 -26.55 -21.31
C ALA A 333 4.04 -26.02 -20.90
N MET A 334 4.10 -25.10 -19.93
CA MET A 334 5.38 -24.61 -19.39
C MET A 334 6.13 -25.71 -18.62
N ALA A 335 5.40 -26.54 -17.84
CA ALA A 335 6.00 -27.68 -17.16
C ALA A 335 6.62 -28.67 -18.16
N ALA A 336 5.89 -29.03 -19.22
CA ALA A 336 6.41 -29.90 -20.27
C ALA A 336 7.59 -29.29 -21.06
N ALA A 337 7.59 -27.96 -21.22
CA ALA A 337 8.72 -27.29 -21.84
C ALA A 337 9.97 -27.33 -20.94
N ALA A 338 9.79 -27.15 -19.62
CA ALA A 338 10.89 -27.18 -18.65
C ALA A 338 11.48 -28.59 -18.45
N THR A 339 10.65 -29.66 -18.56
CA THR A 339 11.11 -31.04 -18.41
C THR A 339 11.71 -31.63 -19.70
N ASP A 340 10.96 -31.55 -20.79
CA ASP A 340 11.25 -32.29 -22.04
C ASP A 340 11.68 -31.39 -23.21
N GLY A 341 11.71 -30.06 -22.99
CA GLY A 341 11.99 -29.08 -24.04
C GLY A 341 10.87 -28.98 -25.10
N LEU A 342 9.68 -29.46 -24.80
CA LEU A 342 8.57 -29.44 -25.73
C LEU A 342 8.00 -28.02 -25.86
N LYS A 343 7.96 -27.49 -27.08
CA LYS A 343 7.35 -26.18 -27.37
C LYS A 343 5.85 -26.39 -27.68
N LEU A 344 5.06 -26.54 -26.66
CA LEU A 344 3.61 -26.61 -26.78
C LEU A 344 3.03 -25.21 -26.97
N ARG A 345 2.01 -25.11 -27.82
CA ARG A 345 1.23 -23.87 -27.94
C ARG A 345 0.16 -23.89 -26.87
N ALA A 346 0.15 -22.88 -26.04
CA ALA A 346 -0.90 -22.61 -25.09
C ALA A 346 -1.18 -21.12 -25.08
N ASP A 347 -2.45 -20.75 -24.97
CA ASP A 347 -2.86 -19.36 -24.90
C ASP A 347 -2.39 -18.78 -23.58
N MET A 348 -2.01 -17.52 -23.68
CA MET A 348 -1.55 -16.73 -22.56
C MET A 348 -2.66 -16.48 -21.57
N PRO A 349 -2.53 -16.83 -20.29
CA PRO A 349 -3.52 -16.41 -19.31
C PRO A 349 -3.55 -14.89 -19.14
N PRO A 350 -4.68 -14.31 -18.72
CA PRO A 350 -4.85 -12.84 -18.66
C PRO A 350 -3.99 -12.16 -17.60
N VAL A 351 -3.53 -12.89 -16.58
CA VAL A 351 -2.76 -12.34 -15.47
C VAL A 351 -1.55 -13.28 -15.14
N ILE A 352 -0.28 -12.85 -14.87
CA ILE A 352 0.93 -13.65 -14.51
C ILE A 352 1.11 -13.69 -13.00
N ASP A 353 0.69 -14.74 -12.33
CA ASP A 353 0.95 -14.91 -10.91
C ASP A 353 2.42 -15.31 -10.63
N PRO A 354 2.92 -15.18 -9.41
CA PRO A 354 4.29 -15.54 -9.09
C PRO A 354 4.67 -16.98 -9.43
N LEU A 355 3.78 -17.94 -9.29
CA LEU A 355 4.06 -19.33 -9.61
C LEU A 355 4.21 -19.56 -11.12
N THR A 356 3.27 -19.01 -11.88
CA THR A 356 3.33 -19.03 -13.35
C THR A 356 4.59 -18.36 -13.87
N TYR A 357 4.92 -17.18 -13.30
CA TYR A 357 6.14 -16.44 -13.63
C TYR A 357 7.42 -17.28 -13.43
N ARG A 358 7.56 -17.92 -12.27
CA ARG A 358 8.70 -18.77 -11.98
C ARG A 358 8.75 -20.01 -12.89
N MET A 359 7.59 -20.58 -13.20
CA MET A 359 7.49 -21.70 -14.15
C MET A 359 7.94 -21.30 -15.56
N MET A 360 7.57 -20.10 -16.01
CA MET A 360 8.04 -19.55 -17.28
C MET A 360 9.56 -19.42 -17.33
N GLY A 361 10.18 -18.96 -16.24
CA GLY A 361 11.65 -18.90 -16.11
C GLY A 361 12.29 -20.26 -16.30
N LEU A 362 11.74 -21.32 -15.68
CA LEU A 362 12.23 -22.71 -15.87
C LEU A 362 12.04 -23.21 -17.29
N ALA A 363 11.02 -22.75 -18.00
CA ALA A 363 10.72 -23.10 -19.38
C ALA A 363 11.46 -22.23 -20.41
N ASN A 364 12.32 -21.30 -20.02
CA ASN A 364 12.94 -20.28 -20.87
C ASN A 364 11.90 -19.55 -21.76
N ARG A 365 10.78 -19.18 -21.16
CA ARG A 365 9.68 -18.50 -21.85
C ARG A 365 9.67 -17.02 -21.53
N ALA A 366 9.75 -16.15 -22.54
CA ALA A 366 9.84 -14.69 -22.39
C ALA A 366 8.49 -14.01 -22.07
N LEU A 367 8.49 -12.81 -21.48
CA LEU A 367 7.29 -11.96 -21.26
C LEU A 367 6.76 -11.42 -22.60
N PRO A 368 5.43 -11.24 -22.75
CA PRO A 368 4.85 -10.64 -23.94
C PRO A 368 5.01 -9.12 -23.96
N ASP A 369 4.77 -8.53 -25.13
CA ASP A 369 4.77 -7.09 -25.31
C ASP A 369 3.74 -6.39 -24.39
N ASP A 370 2.64 -7.06 -24.06
CA ASP A 370 1.58 -6.58 -23.16
C ASP A 370 1.76 -6.99 -21.68
N ALA A 371 2.97 -7.46 -21.32
CA ALA A 371 3.28 -7.95 -19.97
C ALA A 371 2.87 -6.99 -18.84
N LEU A 372 3.06 -5.68 -19.04
CA LEU A 372 2.73 -4.68 -18.03
C LEU A 372 1.27 -4.73 -17.58
N SER A 373 0.34 -5.08 -18.48
CA SER A 373 -1.08 -5.22 -18.17
C SER A 373 -1.41 -6.56 -17.49
N ARG A 374 -0.50 -7.53 -17.58
CA ARG A 374 -0.70 -8.90 -17.09
C ARG A 374 0.05 -9.22 -15.80
N LEU A 375 1.12 -8.48 -15.47
CA LEU A 375 1.93 -8.77 -14.29
C LEU A 375 1.14 -8.56 -12.99
N HIS A 376 1.18 -9.58 -12.11
CA HIS A 376 0.61 -9.46 -10.77
C HIS A 376 1.32 -8.37 -9.96
N PRO A 377 0.61 -7.54 -9.20
CA PRO A 377 1.22 -6.46 -8.45
C PRO A 377 2.38 -6.90 -7.55
N SER A 378 2.33 -8.12 -6.98
CA SER A 378 3.42 -8.65 -6.13
C SER A 378 4.75 -8.87 -6.86
N LEU A 379 4.73 -9.00 -8.19
CA LEU A 379 5.93 -9.13 -9.00
C LEU A 379 6.59 -7.78 -9.32
N LEU A 380 5.83 -6.68 -9.31
CA LEU A 380 6.30 -5.38 -9.80
C LEU A 380 7.54 -4.87 -9.05
N PRO A 381 7.65 -4.94 -7.70
CA PRO A 381 8.83 -4.45 -6.99
C PRO A 381 10.12 -5.18 -7.37
N VAL A 382 10.04 -6.51 -7.47
CA VAL A 382 11.20 -7.35 -7.80
C VAL A 382 11.64 -7.10 -9.24
N LEU A 383 10.69 -7.07 -10.19
CA LEU A 383 10.97 -6.86 -11.60
C LEU A 383 11.47 -5.44 -11.90
N ALA A 384 11.03 -4.43 -11.16
CA ALA A 384 11.56 -3.07 -11.27
C ALA A 384 13.06 -3.01 -10.97
N GLY A 385 13.55 -3.89 -10.08
CA GLY A 385 14.96 -4.02 -9.73
C GLY A 385 15.78 -4.94 -10.65
N ASP A 386 15.13 -5.76 -11.45
CA ASP A 386 15.79 -6.79 -12.28
C ASP A 386 16.48 -6.17 -13.50
N ARG A 387 17.81 -6.39 -13.58
CA ARG A 387 18.65 -5.82 -14.66
C ARG A 387 18.63 -6.66 -15.93
N GLU A 388 18.10 -7.86 -15.88
CA GLU A 388 18.01 -8.74 -17.04
C GLU A 388 16.81 -8.38 -17.93
N ILE A 389 15.84 -7.64 -17.39
CA ILE A 389 14.69 -7.12 -18.13
C ILE A 389 15.12 -5.98 -19.07
N ASP A 390 14.53 -5.94 -20.26
CA ASP A 390 14.69 -4.80 -21.19
C ASP A 390 14.50 -3.47 -20.46
N GLY A 391 15.40 -2.51 -20.74
CA GLY A 391 15.44 -1.27 -19.99
C GLY A 391 14.15 -0.45 -20.06
N GLU A 392 13.45 -0.47 -21.19
CA GLU A 392 12.20 0.26 -21.36
C GLU A 392 11.03 -0.42 -20.62
N LEU A 393 10.94 -1.74 -20.69
CA LEU A 393 9.96 -2.51 -19.95
C LEU A 393 10.20 -2.39 -18.44
N ARG A 394 11.46 -2.41 -17.99
CA ARG A 394 11.81 -2.20 -16.58
C ARG A 394 11.37 -0.83 -16.06
N ILE A 395 11.54 0.23 -16.86
CA ILE A 395 11.03 1.57 -16.53
C ILE A 395 9.50 1.53 -16.40
N ALA A 396 8.80 0.93 -17.36
CA ALA A 396 7.35 0.81 -17.33
C ALA A 396 6.85 0.07 -16.07
N ILE A 397 7.53 -1.01 -15.69
CA ILE A 397 7.24 -1.78 -14.47
C ILE A 397 7.51 -0.92 -13.22
N ALA A 398 8.65 -0.22 -13.15
CA ALA A 398 9.00 0.61 -12.01
C ALA A 398 8.02 1.78 -11.82
N GLU A 399 7.56 2.40 -12.90
CA GLU A 399 6.55 3.47 -12.85
C GLU A 399 5.18 2.96 -12.40
N LYS A 400 4.77 1.78 -12.88
CA LYS A 400 3.55 1.13 -12.41
C LYS A 400 3.67 0.75 -10.92
N ALA A 401 4.78 0.18 -10.50
CA ALA A 401 5.03 -0.12 -9.09
C ALA A 401 4.99 1.15 -8.22
N ALA A 402 5.56 2.26 -8.72
CA ALA A 402 5.55 3.54 -8.03
C ALA A 402 4.16 4.16 -7.92
N SER A 403 3.32 4.04 -8.95
CA SER A 403 1.93 4.52 -8.91
C SER A 403 1.11 3.79 -7.85
N LEU A 404 1.51 2.57 -7.50
CA LEU A 404 0.91 1.76 -6.43
C LEU A 404 1.62 1.94 -5.06
N GLY A 405 2.66 2.78 -4.98
CA GLY A 405 3.43 2.99 -3.75
C GLY A 405 4.33 1.82 -3.34
N LEU A 406 4.68 0.93 -4.26
CA LEU A 406 5.43 -0.30 -4.00
C LEU A 406 6.95 -0.13 -4.08
N VAL A 407 7.44 0.92 -4.73
CA VAL A 407 8.85 1.23 -4.89
C VAL A 407 9.14 2.68 -4.54
N THR A 408 10.38 2.95 -4.18
CA THR A 408 10.87 4.28 -3.80
C THR A 408 11.35 5.09 -5.01
N GLY A 409 11.49 6.41 -4.85
CA GLY A 409 12.08 7.27 -5.90
C GLY A 409 13.49 6.86 -6.32
N ASN A 410 14.28 6.26 -5.42
CA ASN A 410 15.63 5.77 -5.76
C ASN A 410 15.57 4.53 -6.68
N GLU A 411 14.61 3.63 -6.46
CA GLU A 411 14.43 2.45 -7.32
C GLU A 411 13.95 2.85 -8.71
N ILE A 412 13.02 3.81 -8.80
CA ILE A 412 12.60 4.38 -10.09
C ILE A 412 13.77 5.06 -10.79
N GLY A 413 14.56 5.86 -10.06
CA GLY A 413 15.76 6.50 -10.59
C GLY A 413 16.76 5.49 -11.15
N SER A 414 16.96 4.36 -10.45
CA SER A 414 17.80 3.26 -10.93
C SER A 414 17.26 2.62 -12.21
N ALA A 415 15.93 2.51 -12.35
CA ALA A 415 15.32 2.02 -13.58
C ALA A 415 15.53 3.01 -14.75
N TYR A 416 15.38 4.32 -14.52
CA TYR A 416 15.65 5.35 -15.54
C TYR A 416 17.10 5.34 -16.03
N LEU A 417 18.05 5.04 -15.15
CA LEU A 417 19.48 4.92 -15.50
C LEU A 417 19.83 3.62 -16.24
N ALA A 418 18.85 2.73 -16.48
CA ALA A 418 19.04 1.57 -17.34
C ALA A 418 19.28 1.95 -18.80
N LEU A 419 18.73 3.06 -19.24
CA LEU A 419 18.94 3.60 -20.57
C LEU A 419 20.07 4.63 -20.54
N SER A 420 20.95 4.54 -21.56
CA SER A 420 22.06 5.50 -21.71
C SER A 420 21.73 6.50 -22.81
N TYR A 421 22.00 7.76 -22.57
CA TYR A 421 21.83 8.85 -23.54
C TYR A 421 23.15 9.56 -23.75
N THR A 422 23.34 10.08 -24.97
CA THR A 422 24.49 10.89 -25.30
C THR A 422 24.32 12.30 -24.70
N ARG A 423 25.43 13.03 -24.58
CA ARG A 423 25.37 14.43 -24.17
C ARG A 423 24.51 15.29 -25.12
N GLU A 424 24.53 14.97 -26.42
CA GLU A 424 23.70 15.64 -27.43
C GLU A 424 22.22 15.39 -27.21
N ASP A 425 21.83 14.19 -26.79
CA ASP A 425 20.43 13.85 -26.43
C ASP A 425 19.98 14.69 -25.23
N VAL A 426 20.81 14.75 -24.17
CA VAL A 426 20.51 15.52 -22.95
C VAL A 426 20.43 17.04 -23.25
N GLU A 427 21.36 17.58 -24.04
CA GLU A 427 21.29 18.99 -24.49
C GLU A 427 20.06 19.22 -25.40
N GLY A 428 19.62 18.19 -26.13
CA GLY A 428 18.44 18.22 -27.00
C GLY A 428 17.14 18.44 -26.26
N VAL A 429 17.03 18.00 -25.00
CA VAL A 429 15.85 18.24 -24.15
C VAL A 429 15.50 19.72 -24.04
N ARG A 430 16.51 20.56 -23.85
CA ARG A 430 16.35 22.02 -23.78
C ARG A 430 15.89 22.65 -25.11
N ALA A 431 16.20 21.98 -26.22
CA ALA A 431 15.77 22.38 -27.55
C ALA A 431 14.41 21.73 -27.94
N GLY A 432 13.73 21.03 -27.04
CA GLY A 432 12.46 20.35 -27.28
C GLY A 432 12.59 19.09 -28.11
N ARG A 433 13.80 18.52 -28.25
CA ARG A 433 14.00 17.23 -28.93
C ARG A 433 13.81 16.10 -27.92
N GLU A 434 12.80 15.28 -28.13
CA GLU A 434 12.37 14.24 -27.19
C GLU A 434 12.14 12.91 -27.91
N PRO A 435 12.44 11.77 -27.23
CA PRO A 435 12.06 10.44 -27.72
C PRO A 435 10.53 10.32 -27.86
N ALA A 436 10.07 9.53 -28.84
CA ALA A 436 8.66 9.22 -29.04
C ALA A 436 8.08 8.39 -27.89
N SER A 437 8.87 7.44 -27.35
CA SER A 437 8.46 6.63 -26.20
C SER A 437 8.40 7.48 -24.93
N PRO A 438 7.27 7.45 -24.19
CA PRO A 438 7.14 8.19 -22.94
C PRO A 438 8.12 7.71 -21.86
N TYR A 439 8.44 6.43 -21.83
CA TYR A 439 9.40 5.85 -20.87
C TYR A 439 10.83 6.36 -21.15
N ARG A 440 11.26 6.33 -22.41
CA ARG A 440 12.55 6.89 -22.82
C ARG A 440 12.64 8.38 -22.57
N ARG A 441 11.56 9.10 -22.81
CA ARG A 441 11.48 10.55 -22.54
C ARG A 441 11.70 10.86 -21.06
N ARG A 442 10.99 10.19 -20.14
CA ARG A 442 11.16 10.40 -18.69
C ARG A 442 12.57 10.04 -18.21
N ALA A 443 13.14 8.94 -18.71
CA ALA A 443 14.52 8.58 -18.43
C ALA A 443 15.53 9.65 -18.91
N LEU A 444 15.33 10.20 -20.10
CA LEU A 444 16.15 11.28 -20.63
C LEU A 444 16.02 12.56 -19.79
N PHE A 445 14.79 12.95 -19.41
CA PHE A 445 14.58 14.09 -18.50
C PHE A 445 15.24 13.86 -17.15
N HIS A 446 15.20 12.64 -16.63
CA HIS A 446 15.87 12.30 -15.37
C HIS A 446 17.38 12.54 -15.45
N GLN A 447 18.05 12.12 -16.53
CA GLN A 447 19.47 12.41 -16.73
C GLN A 447 19.73 13.90 -16.87
N ALA A 448 18.89 14.64 -17.62
CA ALA A 448 19.01 16.09 -17.75
C ALA A 448 18.88 16.82 -16.40
N VAL A 449 17.99 16.36 -15.52
CA VAL A 449 17.81 16.89 -14.16
C VAL A 449 19.05 16.58 -13.29
N LEU A 450 19.66 15.40 -13.41
CA LEU A 450 20.84 15.03 -12.63
C LEU A 450 22.08 15.84 -13.04
N ASP A 451 22.20 16.20 -14.33
CA ASP A 451 23.34 16.94 -14.87
C ASP A 451 23.23 18.45 -14.62
N GLU A 452 22.01 18.97 -14.39
CA GLU A 452 21.78 20.41 -14.23
C GLU A 452 22.13 20.88 -12.82
N ARG A 453 22.84 22.02 -12.73
CA ARG A 453 23.25 22.64 -11.47
C ARG A 453 22.72 24.07 -11.29
N VAL A 454 22.25 24.69 -12.35
CA VAL A 454 21.73 26.07 -12.30
C VAL A 454 20.26 26.04 -11.94
N PRO A 455 19.81 26.61 -10.82
CA PRO A 455 18.43 26.51 -10.34
C PRO A 455 17.37 26.95 -11.35
N GLY A 456 17.64 28.01 -12.13
CA GLY A 456 16.71 28.47 -13.18
C GLY A 456 16.55 27.45 -14.30
N SER A 457 17.66 26.93 -14.84
CA SER A 457 17.64 25.89 -15.88
C SER A 457 17.04 24.59 -15.38
N LEU A 458 17.26 24.24 -14.11
CA LEU A 458 16.64 23.06 -13.47
C LEU A 458 15.11 23.25 -13.37
N ALA A 459 14.65 24.45 -13.00
CA ALA A 459 13.23 24.78 -12.97
C ALA A 459 12.58 24.67 -14.36
N ASP A 460 13.27 25.11 -15.42
CA ASP A 460 12.79 24.99 -16.80
C ASP A 460 12.64 23.53 -17.24
N ILE A 461 13.62 22.67 -16.92
CA ILE A 461 13.57 21.22 -17.23
C ILE A 461 12.42 20.56 -16.45
N LEU A 462 12.29 20.85 -15.14
CA LEU A 462 11.19 20.31 -14.32
C LEU A 462 9.83 20.82 -14.78
N THR A 463 9.72 22.08 -15.21
CA THR A 463 8.48 22.62 -15.80
C THR A 463 8.09 21.82 -17.03
N ALA A 464 9.02 21.62 -17.96
CA ALA A 464 8.77 20.87 -19.19
C ALA A 464 8.36 19.42 -18.92
N LEU A 465 8.98 18.78 -17.90
CA LEU A 465 8.62 17.44 -17.48
C LEU A 465 7.22 17.40 -16.85
N PHE A 466 6.94 18.24 -15.86
CA PHE A 466 5.67 18.22 -15.12
C PHE A 466 4.48 18.60 -15.99
N GLN A 467 4.63 19.54 -16.92
CA GLN A 467 3.57 19.88 -17.87
C GLN A 467 3.06 18.68 -18.68
N ARG A 468 3.93 17.68 -18.92
CA ARG A 468 3.60 16.49 -19.69
C ARG A 468 2.99 15.37 -18.84
N GLU A 469 3.35 15.32 -17.56
CA GLU A 469 3.03 14.20 -16.70
C GLU A 469 1.89 14.49 -15.72
N VAL A 470 1.56 15.76 -15.45
CA VAL A 470 0.46 16.15 -14.53
C VAL A 470 -0.86 15.50 -14.96
N GLY A 471 -1.50 14.80 -14.02
CA GLY A 471 -2.73 14.06 -14.24
C GLY A 471 -2.55 12.70 -14.92
N GLY A 472 -1.33 12.33 -15.33
CA GLY A 472 -1.01 11.04 -15.90
C GLY A 472 -0.63 10.00 -14.84
N LEU A 473 -0.69 8.72 -15.21
CA LEU A 473 -0.35 7.59 -14.30
C LEU A 473 1.10 7.63 -13.81
N ALA A 474 2.02 8.21 -14.58
CA ALA A 474 3.43 8.33 -14.22
C ALA A 474 3.74 9.54 -13.31
N TYR A 475 2.78 10.43 -13.07
CA TYR A 475 3.03 11.65 -12.29
C TYR A 475 3.50 11.39 -10.86
N PRO A 476 2.89 10.46 -10.07
CA PRO A 476 3.39 10.12 -8.73
C PRO A 476 4.83 9.61 -8.74
N ALA A 477 5.19 8.76 -9.70
CA ALA A 477 6.56 8.27 -9.88
C ALA A 477 7.53 9.42 -10.21
N THR A 478 7.13 10.30 -11.13
CA THR A 478 7.90 11.48 -11.52
C THR A 478 8.17 12.41 -10.33
N LEU A 479 7.17 12.65 -9.48
CA LEU A 479 7.33 13.46 -8.27
C LEU A 479 8.30 12.82 -7.27
N GLN A 480 8.17 11.52 -7.03
CA GLN A 480 9.01 10.82 -6.06
C GLN A 480 10.49 10.81 -6.48
N VAL A 481 10.76 10.52 -7.76
CA VAL A 481 12.14 10.45 -8.27
C VAL A 481 12.82 11.82 -8.28
N HIS A 482 12.07 12.90 -8.54
CA HIS A 482 12.62 14.25 -8.63
C HIS A 482 12.46 15.09 -7.36
N LYS A 483 11.94 14.50 -6.26
CA LYS A 483 11.72 15.21 -4.97
C LYS A 483 12.97 15.96 -4.47
N GLY A 484 14.14 15.34 -4.58
CA GLY A 484 15.42 15.95 -4.19
C GLY A 484 15.76 17.17 -5.04
N SER A 485 15.70 17.03 -6.36
CA SER A 485 15.98 18.09 -7.32
C SER A 485 14.97 19.23 -7.21
N LEU A 486 13.68 18.91 -7.09
CA LEU A 486 12.61 19.88 -6.84
C LEU A 486 12.88 20.70 -5.56
N SER A 487 13.32 20.03 -4.48
CA SER A 487 13.61 20.67 -3.20
C SER A 487 14.85 21.57 -3.23
N SER A 488 15.73 21.40 -4.21
CA SER A 488 16.93 22.22 -4.38
C SER A 488 16.66 23.56 -5.10
N VAL A 489 15.51 23.71 -5.76
CA VAL A 489 15.11 24.95 -6.42
C VAL A 489 14.54 25.91 -5.38
N PRO A 490 15.10 27.13 -5.20
CA PRO A 490 14.59 28.09 -4.23
C PRO A 490 13.30 28.74 -4.73
N ALA A 491 12.29 28.88 -3.85
CA ALA A 491 11.07 29.60 -4.17
C ALA A 491 11.38 31.09 -4.41
N SER A 492 11.08 31.58 -5.61
CA SER A 492 11.38 32.96 -6.03
C SER A 492 10.37 33.45 -7.06
N GLY A 493 9.97 34.70 -6.96
CA GLY A 493 9.11 35.36 -7.98
C GLY A 493 9.76 35.42 -9.38
N ALA A 494 11.08 35.27 -9.48
CA ALA A 494 11.79 35.16 -10.76
C ALA A 494 11.47 33.82 -11.49
N LEU A 495 10.98 32.83 -10.76
CA LEU A 495 10.56 31.51 -11.29
C LEU A 495 9.03 31.37 -11.33
N SER A 496 8.33 32.45 -11.64
CA SER A 496 6.85 32.51 -11.66
C SER A 496 6.23 31.44 -12.58
N ALA A 497 6.84 31.12 -13.71
CA ALA A 497 6.39 30.06 -14.62
C ALA A 497 6.48 28.64 -14.02
N PHE A 498 7.42 28.41 -13.12
CA PHE A 498 7.60 27.14 -12.41
C PHE A 498 6.73 27.05 -11.14
N SER A 499 6.36 28.19 -10.54
CA SER A 499 5.65 28.23 -9.26
C SER A 499 4.36 27.39 -9.20
N PRO A 500 3.49 27.35 -10.24
CA PRO A 500 2.28 26.53 -10.24
C PRO A 500 2.59 25.03 -10.06
N PHE A 501 3.55 24.54 -10.83
CA PHE A 501 3.95 23.12 -10.81
C PHE A 501 4.64 22.76 -9.48
N ALA A 502 5.53 23.62 -8.99
CA ALA A 502 6.23 23.40 -7.73
C ALA A 502 5.25 23.40 -6.54
N ALA A 503 4.35 24.36 -6.46
CA ALA A 503 3.36 24.42 -5.40
C ALA A 503 2.49 23.16 -5.35
N ARG A 504 1.96 22.74 -6.51
CA ARG A 504 1.16 21.50 -6.61
C ARG A 504 2.00 20.27 -6.28
N ALA A 505 3.20 20.14 -6.83
CA ALA A 505 4.08 19.01 -6.58
C ALA A 505 4.38 18.82 -5.08
N PHE A 506 4.62 19.91 -4.35
CA PHE A 506 4.85 19.84 -2.91
C PHE A 506 3.57 19.48 -2.12
N LEU A 507 2.38 19.89 -2.57
CA LEU A 507 1.12 19.44 -1.98
C LEU A 507 0.94 17.92 -2.14
N GLU A 508 1.16 17.40 -3.34
CA GLU A 508 1.09 15.95 -3.62
C GLU A 508 2.12 15.14 -2.79
N LEU A 509 3.32 15.72 -2.59
CA LEU A 509 4.36 15.15 -1.73
C LEU A 509 4.10 15.33 -0.23
N GLY A 510 3.02 16.03 0.17
CA GLY A 510 2.67 16.31 1.55
C GLY A 510 3.50 17.39 2.24
N ASP A 511 4.37 18.11 1.50
CA ASP A 511 5.22 19.20 2.04
C ASP A 511 4.47 20.54 1.97
N ARG A 512 3.60 20.77 2.96
CA ARG A 512 2.78 21.99 3.06
C ARG A 512 3.62 23.26 3.18
N VAL A 513 4.78 23.19 3.85
CA VAL A 513 5.62 24.36 4.06
C VAL A 513 6.20 24.87 2.74
N ARG A 514 6.80 23.97 1.94
CA ARG A 514 7.29 24.33 0.61
C ARG A 514 6.17 24.70 -0.34
N ALA A 515 5.03 24.02 -0.28
CA ALA A 515 3.85 24.37 -1.05
C ALA A 515 3.40 25.82 -0.79
N SER A 516 3.33 26.24 0.49
CA SER A 516 2.99 27.63 0.87
C SER A 516 4.01 28.65 0.38
N MET A 517 5.31 28.31 0.42
CA MET A 517 6.36 29.20 -0.11
C MET A 517 6.22 29.42 -1.62
N TRP A 518 5.94 28.35 -2.38
CA TRP A 518 5.72 28.43 -3.82
C TRP A 518 4.40 29.09 -4.19
N LEU A 519 3.34 28.91 -3.37
CA LEU A 519 2.09 29.63 -3.52
C LEU A 519 2.30 31.15 -3.35
N ALA A 520 3.05 31.57 -2.34
CA ALA A 520 3.39 32.97 -2.15
C ALA A 520 4.19 33.54 -3.33
N ALA A 521 5.13 32.75 -3.89
CA ALA A 521 5.88 33.16 -5.10
C ALA A 521 4.97 33.28 -6.33
N LEU A 522 3.98 32.41 -6.50
CA LEU A 522 2.98 32.44 -7.56
C LEU A 522 2.10 33.69 -7.45
N GLU A 523 1.60 33.99 -6.26
CA GLU A 523 0.75 35.17 -6.00
C GLU A 523 1.50 36.48 -6.21
N ASN A 524 2.74 36.59 -5.75
CA ASN A 524 3.58 37.76 -5.96
C ASN A 524 3.97 37.94 -7.45
N GLY A 525 4.02 36.86 -8.22
CA GLY A 525 4.28 36.87 -9.66
C GLY A 525 3.11 37.37 -10.50
N GLY A 526 1.88 37.26 -9.97
CA GLY A 526 0.64 37.77 -10.59
C GLY A 526 0.27 37.12 -11.93
N THR A 527 0.92 36.02 -12.31
CA THR A 527 0.82 35.45 -13.67
C THR A 527 -0.37 34.49 -13.85
N ASP A 528 -0.87 33.88 -12.77
CA ASP A 528 -1.95 32.89 -12.84
C ASP A 528 -2.81 32.88 -11.56
N PRO A 529 -3.77 33.80 -11.44
CA PRO A 529 -4.60 33.92 -10.24
C PRO A 529 -5.53 32.72 -10.05
N ARG A 530 -5.93 32.03 -11.12
CA ARG A 530 -6.79 30.84 -11.02
C ARG A 530 -6.04 29.67 -10.39
N THR A 531 -4.84 29.36 -10.88
CA THR A 531 -4.00 28.32 -10.29
C THR A 531 -3.65 28.65 -8.85
N ALA A 532 -3.31 29.90 -8.52
CA ALA A 532 -3.06 30.33 -7.14
C ALA A 532 -4.28 30.06 -6.24
N ARG A 533 -5.49 30.34 -6.73
CA ARG A 533 -6.75 30.09 -6.04
C ARG A 533 -6.95 28.56 -5.77
N GLU A 534 -6.78 27.73 -6.81
CA GLU A 534 -6.94 26.28 -6.67
C GLU A 534 -5.88 25.66 -5.72
N VAL A 535 -4.61 26.05 -5.84
CA VAL A 535 -3.53 25.61 -4.94
C VAL A 535 -3.82 26.02 -3.49
N ARG A 536 -4.35 27.23 -3.26
CA ARG A 536 -4.72 27.72 -1.93
C ARG A 536 -5.87 26.89 -1.35
N ALA A 537 -6.87 26.52 -2.16
CA ALA A 537 -7.97 25.67 -1.74
C ALA A 537 -7.49 24.27 -1.32
N LEU A 538 -6.61 23.66 -2.13
CA LEU A 538 -6.01 22.36 -1.84
C LEU A 538 -5.16 22.39 -0.56
N LEU A 539 -4.35 23.45 -0.36
CA LEU A 539 -3.56 23.62 0.86
C LEU A 539 -4.46 23.71 2.10
N ARG A 540 -5.59 24.42 1.98
CA ARG A 540 -6.57 24.60 3.06
C ARG A 540 -7.17 23.29 3.55
N LEU A 541 -7.43 22.32 2.66
CA LEU A 541 -7.90 21.00 3.05
C LEU A 541 -6.84 20.23 3.86
N LEU A 542 -5.56 20.39 3.53
CA LEU A 542 -4.46 19.70 4.21
C LEU A 542 -4.05 20.37 5.53
N ASP A 543 -4.23 21.68 5.67
CA ASP A 543 -3.80 22.43 6.86
C ASP A 543 -4.99 22.90 7.70
N PRO A 544 -5.19 22.30 8.89
CA PRO A 544 -6.28 22.71 9.79
C PRO A 544 -6.12 24.15 10.32
N SER A 545 -4.91 24.71 10.30
CA SER A 545 -4.68 26.10 10.76
C SER A 545 -5.26 27.12 9.80
N GLU A 546 -5.34 26.84 8.52
CA GLU A 546 -5.92 27.70 7.50
C GLU A 546 -7.45 27.88 7.64
N VAL A 547 -8.11 26.97 8.34
CA VAL A 547 -9.56 26.93 8.52
C VAL A 547 -10.03 27.42 9.91
N ARG A 548 -9.14 27.42 10.89
CA ARG A 548 -9.47 27.81 12.29
C ARG A 548 -9.48 29.32 12.51
N VAL A 549 -9.98 30.08 11.57
CA VAL A 549 -10.14 31.54 11.75
C VAL A 549 -11.44 31.81 12.50
N GLY A 550 -11.33 31.76 13.82
CA GLY A 550 -12.32 32.34 14.75
C GLY A 550 -13.62 31.52 14.88
N GLN A 551 -14.05 31.29 16.11
CA GLN A 551 -15.46 31.08 16.44
C GLN A 551 -16.20 32.41 16.17
N GLY A 552 -16.20 32.83 14.89
CA GLY A 552 -16.80 34.06 14.43
C GLY A 552 -18.31 33.92 14.25
N ASP A 553 -18.99 35.04 14.25
CA ASP A 553 -20.38 35.15 13.88
C ASP A 553 -20.66 34.49 12.52
N LEU A 554 -21.39 33.37 12.52
CA LEU A 554 -21.78 32.63 11.28
C LEU A 554 -22.68 33.47 10.34
N THR A 555 -23.02 34.71 10.71
CA THR A 555 -23.70 35.66 9.83
C THR A 555 -22.74 36.33 8.83
N VAL A 556 -21.44 36.28 9.07
CA VAL A 556 -20.40 36.84 8.19
C VAL A 556 -19.70 35.73 7.46
N VAL A 557 -19.63 35.80 6.13
CA VAL A 557 -18.89 34.86 5.30
C VAL A 557 -17.40 34.99 5.62
N PRO A 558 -16.73 33.91 6.06
CA PRO A 558 -15.30 33.93 6.28
C PRO A 558 -14.53 34.28 5.00
N ALA A 559 -13.43 35.04 5.13
CA ALA A 559 -12.62 35.49 4.01
C ALA A 559 -12.10 34.31 3.13
N TYR A 560 -11.86 33.15 3.73
CA TYR A 560 -11.39 31.98 3.00
C TYR A 560 -12.45 31.35 2.06
N LEU A 561 -13.74 31.63 2.27
CA LEU A 561 -14.82 31.18 1.38
C LEU A 561 -15.16 32.20 0.28
N GLN A 562 -14.68 33.44 0.39
CA GLN A 562 -15.03 34.47 -0.57
C GLN A 562 -14.64 34.09 -2.01
N ALA A 563 -13.44 33.56 -2.19
CA ALA A 563 -12.98 33.12 -3.50
C ALA A 563 -13.83 31.97 -4.09
N ALA A 564 -14.30 31.03 -3.22
CA ALA A 564 -15.22 29.99 -3.66
C ALA A 564 -16.58 30.58 -4.09
N LEU A 565 -17.10 31.55 -3.35
CA LEU A 565 -18.34 32.24 -3.72
C LEU A 565 -18.23 33.04 -5.01
N ASP A 566 -17.07 33.64 -5.30
CA ASP A 566 -16.81 34.38 -6.53
C ASP A 566 -16.71 33.43 -7.75
N ASP A 567 -16.32 32.16 -7.56
CA ASP A 567 -16.23 31.14 -8.60
C ASP A 567 -17.60 30.51 -8.95
N LEU A 568 -18.52 30.40 -7.98
CA LEU A 568 -19.83 29.75 -8.19
C LEU A 568 -20.61 30.30 -9.39
N PRO A 569 -20.72 31.63 -9.61
CA PRO A 569 -21.45 32.18 -10.75
C PRO A 569 -20.77 31.98 -12.10
N GLN A 570 -19.47 31.65 -12.15
CA GLN A 570 -18.69 31.48 -13.37
C GLN A 570 -19.15 30.28 -14.21
N GLY A 571 -19.73 29.26 -13.54
CA GLY A 571 -20.17 28.03 -14.20
C GLY A 571 -19.00 27.09 -14.56
N GLY A 572 -19.32 25.93 -15.12
CA GLY A 572 -18.35 24.92 -15.54
C GLY A 572 -17.42 24.45 -14.39
N ASP A 573 -16.16 24.18 -14.74
CA ASP A 573 -15.18 23.59 -13.80
C ASP A 573 -14.92 24.47 -12.57
N ALA A 574 -14.95 25.81 -12.70
CA ALA A 574 -14.69 26.71 -11.58
C ALA A 574 -15.80 26.59 -10.51
N ARG A 575 -17.07 26.58 -10.96
CA ARG A 575 -18.22 26.35 -10.07
C ARG A 575 -18.15 24.99 -9.41
N ASP A 576 -17.88 23.94 -10.19
CA ASP A 576 -17.85 22.56 -9.70
C ASP A 576 -16.75 22.35 -8.67
N PHE A 577 -15.58 22.92 -8.91
CA PHE A 577 -14.46 22.94 -7.95
C PHE A 577 -14.86 23.67 -6.66
N ALA A 578 -15.42 24.88 -6.77
CA ALA A 578 -15.83 25.68 -5.62
C ALA A 578 -16.93 25.01 -4.78
N ALA A 579 -17.94 24.42 -5.45
CA ALA A 579 -19.02 23.71 -4.76
C ALA A 579 -18.50 22.49 -3.98
N VAL A 580 -17.58 21.72 -4.56
CA VAL A 580 -16.97 20.57 -3.88
C VAL A 580 -16.04 21.02 -2.74
N GLU A 581 -15.26 22.08 -2.92
CA GLU A 581 -14.45 22.67 -1.85
C GLU A 581 -15.29 23.02 -0.62
N ILE A 582 -16.42 23.72 -0.81
CA ILE A 582 -17.33 24.10 0.27
C ILE A 582 -17.82 22.87 1.04
N VAL A 583 -18.30 21.86 0.32
CA VAL A 583 -18.82 20.62 0.92
C VAL A 583 -17.74 19.85 1.71
N LEU A 584 -16.51 19.78 1.18
CA LEU A 584 -15.41 19.11 1.85
C LEU A 584 -14.90 19.89 3.06
N LEU A 585 -14.88 21.21 3.01
CA LEU A 585 -14.54 22.04 4.15
C LEU A 585 -15.54 21.88 5.31
N ASP A 586 -16.84 21.83 5.00
CA ASP A 586 -17.89 21.54 5.99
C ASP A 586 -17.69 20.16 6.62
N ALA A 587 -17.46 19.14 5.77
CA ALA A 587 -17.17 17.79 6.23
C ALA A 587 -15.94 17.71 7.15
N LEU A 588 -14.95 18.58 6.94
CA LEU A 588 -13.76 18.73 7.78
C LEU A 588 -13.99 19.61 9.02
N GLY A 589 -15.24 20.02 9.27
CA GLY A 589 -15.62 20.80 10.45
C GLY A 589 -15.33 22.30 10.34
N ALA A 590 -15.14 22.84 9.14
CA ALA A 590 -15.04 24.27 8.93
C ALA A 590 -16.42 24.94 9.20
N PRO A 591 -16.44 26.13 9.84
CA PRO A 591 -17.69 26.86 10.02
C PRO A 591 -18.19 27.44 8.69
N ILE A 592 -19.16 26.78 8.08
CA ILE A 592 -19.79 27.24 6.82
C ILE A 592 -21.12 27.94 7.13
N PRO A 593 -21.27 29.25 6.85
CA PRO A 593 -22.54 29.97 6.99
C PRO A 593 -23.62 29.41 6.07
N GLN A 594 -24.89 29.44 6.50
CA GLN A 594 -26.01 29.00 5.69
C GLN A 594 -26.11 29.75 4.36
N SER A 595 -25.77 31.04 4.33
CA SER A 595 -25.77 31.87 3.11
C SER A 595 -24.82 31.34 2.02
N VAL A 596 -23.75 30.61 2.39
CA VAL A 596 -22.84 29.97 1.43
C VAL A 596 -23.52 28.78 0.76
N TYR A 597 -24.24 27.95 1.52
CA TYR A 597 -25.05 26.86 0.96
C TYR A 597 -26.19 27.37 0.10
N ASP A 598 -26.83 28.49 0.49
CA ASP A 598 -27.88 29.14 -0.32
C ASP A 598 -27.30 29.58 -1.65
N ALA A 599 -26.07 30.10 -1.70
CA ALA A 599 -25.40 30.46 -2.94
C ALA A 599 -25.11 29.24 -3.82
N VAL A 600 -24.64 28.12 -3.25
CA VAL A 600 -24.45 26.85 -3.97
C VAL A 600 -25.78 26.38 -4.58
N LEU A 601 -26.86 26.42 -3.77
CA LEU A 601 -28.19 25.99 -4.22
C LEU A 601 -28.74 26.84 -5.40
N VAL A 602 -28.49 28.14 -5.39
CA VAL A 602 -28.90 29.06 -6.47
C VAL A 602 -28.15 28.80 -7.78
N THR A 603 -26.90 28.37 -7.70
CA THR A 603 -26.03 28.15 -8.89
C THR A 603 -26.27 26.82 -9.59
N GLY A 604 -27.05 25.91 -9.00
CA GLY A 604 -27.48 24.65 -9.63
C GLY A 604 -26.98 23.41 -8.85
N ASP A 605 -27.18 22.25 -9.49
CA ASP A 605 -26.83 20.97 -8.90
C ASP A 605 -25.31 20.81 -8.65
N LEU A 606 -24.97 20.07 -7.61
CA LEU A 606 -23.59 19.63 -7.37
C LEU A 606 -23.11 18.73 -8.53
N PRO A 607 -21.78 18.69 -8.77
CA PRO A 607 -21.20 17.81 -9.79
C PRO A 607 -21.67 16.37 -9.64
N ARG A 608 -21.98 15.73 -10.76
CA ARG A 608 -22.35 14.32 -10.78
C ARG A 608 -21.14 13.45 -10.42
N GLY A 609 -21.39 12.29 -9.83
CA GLY A 609 -20.37 11.32 -9.47
C GLY A 609 -20.99 9.99 -9.07
N ALA A 610 -20.15 9.00 -8.87
CA ALA A 610 -20.55 7.69 -8.37
C ALA A 610 -21.18 7.81 -6.98
N ALA A 611 -22.23 7.04 -6.74
CA ALA A 611 -22.88 6.96 -5.44
C ALA A 611 -22.78 5.52 -4.93
N PRO A 612 -22.13 5.30 -3.77
CA PRO A 612 -22.09 3.99 -3.14
C PRO A 612 -23.50 3.52 -2.76
N ALA A 613 -23.67 2.21 -2.62
CA ALA A 613 -24.94 1.63 -2.20
C ALA A 613 -25.39 2.19 -0.84
N PRO A 614 -26.70 2.51 -0.67
CA PRO A 614 -27.21 3.13 0.56
C PRO A 614 -26.92 2.35 1.83
N GLU A 615 -26.92 1.03 1.77
CA GLU A 615 -26.59 0.14 2.88
C GLU A 615 -25.12 0.28 3.33
N VAL A 616 -24.19 0.49 2.40
CA VAL A 616 -22.77 0.76 2.69
C VAL A 616 -22.65 2.09 3.43
N MET A 617 -23.30 3.14 2.94
CA MET A 617 -23.29 4.46 3.59
C MET A 617 -23.96 4.44 4.96
N ARG A 618 -25.04 3.69 5.13
CA ARG A 618 -25.67 3.49 6.44
C ARG A 618 -24.74 2.75 7.40
N ARG A 619 -24.05 1.71 6.94
CA ARG A 619 -23.09 0.95 7.77
C ARG A 619 -21.91 1.83 8.17
N LEU A 620 -21.38 2.64 7.26
CA LEU A 620 -20.32 3.61 7.54
C LEU A 620 -20.72 4.56 8.69
N LYS A 621 -21.90 5.15 8.59
CA LYS A 621 -22.42 6.04 9.62
C LYS A 621 -22.53 5.34 10.99
N MET A 622 -23.12 4.13 11.01
CA MET A 622 -23.27 3.35 12.25
C MET A 622 -21.91 2.95 12.86
N ALA A 623 -20.92 2.64 12.03
CA ALA A 623 -19.58 2.27 12.47
C ALA A 623 -18.85 3.48 13.08
N SER A 624 -18.88 4.63 12.43
CA SER A 624 -18.21 5.85 12.88
C SER A 624 -18.87 6.42 14.16
N GLU A 625 -20.21 6.46 14.25
CA GLU A 625 -20.93 6.89 15.44
C GLU A 625 -20.67 5.98 16.66
N ALA A 626 -20.38 4.71 16.44
CA ALA A 626 -20.00 3.74 17.47
C ALA A 626 -18.49 3.73 17.78
N GLY A 627 -17.68 4.55 17.12
CA GLY A 627 -16.22 4.61 17.31
C GLY A 627 -15.45 3.36 16.85
N ARG A 628 -16.02 2.53 15.95
CA ARG A 628 -15.41 1.29 15.46
C ARG A 628 -14.43 1.59 14.32
N VAL A 629 -13.18 1.87 14.67
CA VAL A 629 -12.14 2.36 13.75
C VAL A 629 -11.96 1.45 12.53
N GLY A 630 -11.65 0.16 12.73
CA GLY A 630 -11.37 -0.78 11.64
C GLY A 630 -12.58 -1.01 10.72
N GLU A 631 -13.79 -1.07 11.30
CA GLU A 631 -15.01 -1.20 10.50
C GLU A 631 -15.28 0.07 9.69
N THR A 632 -15.07 1.26 10.28
CA THR A 632 -15.22 2.53 9.57
C THR A 632 -14.26 2.61 8.38
N VAL A 633 -12.98 2.26 8.57
CA VAL A 633 -11.98 2.24 7.49
C VAL A 633 -12.35 1.24 6.41
N LEU A 634 -12.70 0.00 6.80
CA LEU A 634 -13.10 -1.05 5.85
C LEU A 634 -14.29 -0.61 4.98
N VAL A 635 -15.34 -0.09 5.62
CA VAL A 635 -16.56 0.34 4.91
C VAL A 635 -16.30 1.61 4.09
N ALA A 636 -15.46 2.54 4.55
CA ALA A 636 -15.05 3.71 3.78
C ALA A 636 -14.30 3.31 2.49
N LEU A 637 -13.36 2.37 2.58
CA LEU A 637 -12.62 1.85 1.41
C LEU A 637 -13.54 1.12 0.43
N ILE A 638 -14.52 0.33 0.93
CA ILE A 638 -15.55 -0.30 0.09
C ILE A 638 -16.42 0.76 -0.59
N ALA A 639 -16.80 1.82 0.12
CA ALA A 639 -17.60 2.91 -0.44
C ALA A 639 -16.86 3.70 -1.53
N LEU A 640 -15.55 3.92 -1.36
CA LEU A 640 -14.69 4.54 -2.37
C LEU A 640 -14.55 3.67 -3.62
N GLY A 641 -14.45 2.36 -3.44
CA GLY A 641 -14.41 1.38 -4.53
C GLY A 641 -13.35 1.67 -5.59
N GLU A 642 -13.59 1.24 -6.83
CA GLU A 642 -12.71 1.48 -7.99
C GLU A 642 -12.74 2.94 -8.46
N ALA A 643 -13.84 3.64 -8.21
CA ALA A 643 -14.01 5.03 -8.61
C ALA A 643 -13.06 5.97 -7.87
N GLY A 644 -12.70 5.64 -6.64
CA GLY A 644 -11.86 6.48 -5.79
C GLY A 644 -12.50 7.82 -5.42
N PRO A 645 -11.80 8.67 -4.66
CA PRO A 645 -12.36 9.91 -4.14
C PRO A 645 -12.68 10.94 -5.22
N GLY A 646 -11.96 10.92 -6.36
CA GLY A 646 -12.15 11.86 -7.46
C GLY A 646 -13.47 11.70 -8.22
N GLU A 647 -13.93 10.46 -8.38
CA GLU A 647 -15.13 10.12 -9.15
C GLU A 647 -16.40 10.04 -8.29
N LEU A 648 -16.28 10.07 -6.96
CA LEU A 648 -17.42 10.03 -6.07
C LEU A 648 -18.21 11.35 -6.10
N HIS A 649 -19.55 11.27 -5.99
CA HIS A 649 -20.36 12.43 -5.71
C HIS A 649 -19.93 13.09 -4.38
N SER A 650 -19.96 14.42 -4.30
CA SER A 650 -19.47 15.19 -3.16
C SER A 650 -20.15 14.82 -1.83
N GLN A 651 -21.42 14.47 -1.83
CA GLN A 651 -22.18 14.14 -0.63
C GLN A 651 -21.69 12.82 0.05
N PRO A 652 -21.62 11.66 -0.62
CA PRO A 652 -21.00 10.47 -0.02
C PRO A 652 -19.52 10.69 0.32
N MET A 653 -18.77 11.47 -0.48
CA MET A 653 -17.39 11.80 -0.16
C MET A 653 -17.28 12.59 1.16
N ALA A 654 -18.12 13.58 1.37
CA ALA A 654 -18.21 14.33 2.62
C ALA A 654 -18.56 13.43 3.83
N ALA A 655 -19.50 12.49 3.62
CA ALA A 655 -19.86 11.53 4.67
C ALA A 655 -18.67 10.59 5.06
N ILE A 656 -17.86 10.17 4.08
CA ILE A 656 -16.64 9.38 4.32
C ILE A 656 -15.61 10.20 5.10
N VAL A 657 -15.36 11.45 4.69
CA VAL A 657 -14.44 12.38 5.36
C VAL A 657 -14.86 12.59 6.82
N SER A 658 -16.15 12.91 7.06
CA SER A 658 -16.67 13.09 8.42
C SER A 658 -16.59 11.81 9.26
N ALA A 659 -16.87 10.64 8.68
CA ALA A 659 -16.79 9.35 9.37
C ALA A 659 -15.36 9.03 9.84
N LEU A 660 -14.35 9.32 9.01
CA LEU A 660 -12.95 9.12 9.38
C LEU A 660 -12.51 10.08 10.50
N GLN A 661 -12.96 11.34 10.46
CA GLN A 661 -12.70 12.29 11.56
C GLN A 661 -13.33 11.85 12.89
N GLN A 662 -14.56 11.34 12.84
CA GLN A 662 -15.27 10.86 14.03
C GLN A 662 -14.51 9.74 14.76
N VAL A 663 -13.75 8.92 14.03
CA VAL A 663 -12.91 7.87 14.61
C VAL A 663 -11.45 8.29 14.84
N GLY A 664 -11.14 9.59 14.73
CA GLY A 664 -9.82 10.16 15.04
C GLY A 664 -8.79 10.06 13.91
N LEU A 665 -9.21 9.78 12.67
CA LEU A 665 -8.34 9.69 11.49
C LEU A 665 -8.34 11.00 10.69
N ASP A 666 -8.09 12.14 11.37
CA ASP A 666 -8.14 13.48 10.75
C ASP A 666 -7.19 13.66 9.58
N SER A 667 -5.97 13.13 9.67
CA SER A 667 -4.99 13.25 8.59
C SER A 667 -5.42 12.50 7.34
N ASP A 668 -6.04 11.33 7.52
CA ASP A 668 -6.54 10.47 6.44
C ASP A 668 -7.76 11.11 5.78
N ALA A 669 -8.69 11.63 6.59
CA ALA A 669 -9.85 12.39 6.13
C ALA A 669 -9.44 13.57 5.25
N ARG A 670 -8.43 14.36 5.68
CA ARG A 670 -7.89 15.49 4.93
C ARG A 670 -7.20 15.06 3.64
N ARG A 671 -6.44 13.97 3.68
CA ARG A 671 -5.76 13.47 2.50
C ARG A 671 -6.76 12.99 1.44
N LEU A 672 -7.80 12.28 1.84
CA LEU A 672 -8.89 11.87 0.92
C LEU A 672 -9.66 13.08 0.37
N ALA A 673 -9.95 14.08 1.20
CA ALA A 673 -10.59 15.33 0.75
C ALA A 673 -9.69 16.07 -0.27
N PHE A 674 -8.37 16.13 -0.02
CA PHE A 674 -7.40 16.68 -0.95
C PHE A 674 -7.44 15.94 -2.30
N GLU A 675 -7.38 14.61 -2.30
CA GLU A 675 -7.42 13.83 -3.54
C GLU A 675 -8.74 14.00 -4.29
N ALA A 676 -9.87 14.08 -3.57
CA ALA A 676 -11.18 14.33 -4.16
C ALA A 676 -11.28 15.71 -4.86
N LEU A 677 -10.70 16.74 -4.27
CA LEU A 677 -10.70 18.09 -4.86
C LEU A 677 -9.62 18.22 -5.93
N SER A 678 -8.43 17.64 -5.72
CA SER A 678 -7.31 17.66 -6.66
C SER A 678 -7.69 17.06 -8.02
N ALA A 679 -8.49 15.98 -8.03
CA ALA A 679 -8.99 15.35 -9.23
C ALA A 679 -9.90 16.27 -10.09
N ARG A 680 -10.45 17.33 -9.48
CA ARG A 680 -11.31 18.32 -10.13
C ARG A 680 -10.61 19.62 -10.50
N SER A 681 -9.31 19.73 -10.17
CA SER A 681 -8.50 20.92 -10.51
C SER A 681 -8.18 20.93 -11.99
N SER A 682 -8.66 21.93 -12.71
CA SER A 682 -8.48 22.08 -14.17
C SER A 682 -7.32 23.02 -14.52
N ALA A 683 -6.90 23.88 -13.60
CA ALA A 683 -5.94 24.94 -13.88
C ALA A 683 -4.53 24.45 -14.26
N ILE A 684 -4.14 23.24 -13.82
CA ILE A 684 -2.82 22.64 -14.11
C ILE A 684 -2.97 21.42 -15.05
N GLY A 685 -4.22 21.00 -15.33
CA GLY A 685 -4.50 19.83 -16.19
C GLY A 685 -4.91 20.18 -17.63
N ALA A 686 -4.79 21.43 -18.05
CA ALA A 686 -5.25 21.91 -19.37
C ALA A 686 -4.40 21.44 -20.57
N GLY A 687 -3.85 20.25 -20.50
CA GLY A 687 -3.13 19.55 -21.59
C GLY A 687 -3.79 18.23 -22.01
N ARG A 688 -5.09 18.01 -21.69
CA ARG A 688 -5.84 16.85 -22.16
C ARG A 688 -6.53 17.09 -23.48
#